data_4142a5598138f706b5d9de4d88dc3398
#
_entry.id   4142a5598138f706b5d9de4d88dc3398
#
_cell.length_a   1.000
_cell.length_b   1.000
_cell.length_c   1.000
_cell.angle_alpha   90.00
_cell.angle_beta   90.00
_cell.angle_gamma   90.00
#
_symmetry.space_group_name_H-M   'P 1'
#
loop_
_entity.id
_entity.type
_entity.pdbx_description
1 polymer ?
#
loop_
_entity_poly.entity_id
_entity_poly.type
_entity_poly.pdbx_seq_one_letter_code
_entity_poly.pdbx_strand_id
1 'polypeptide(L)'
;MIIADIVLTTAVLLMVVASVQPLARRTGLPFTVVLAVVGVLIGLAALWVLRSQAVRELDEVAEMVIDIPVSSATFLTILLPLLLFQGAITIDVRRLAQDIAAVVLLAVLAVVVALVVIGGAVYLVAPMPLVVCLLFGAIVATTDPSAVIALFRDLGAPARLTRLVEGESLLNDATAIAAFGAFLTVVVTGQDLNFWMVTEDLAWRLSGGILVGLLAGRAAAQLLSFLRSYRGAQITVTVALPYVVYVLCNNYLEVSGVVAVVASGLVLSAVGRSRFQPEAFQFCLDTLEQLAYWATSLVFVLAAILVPRLLEAATLADLLYLLVAVLAALVARAVILFGVFPLLSAARVVQKVTTPMKTVIIWGGLRGSVTLALALAVTENLDVEPEVKSFIAIQATGFALFTLLVQGTTLSPLMRWLGLDQLSPIDRAFRSQVLTQSLSSVRSNLRSFAGRYELDDDLVDQAVRPYSDRLSRVAEDNSFAEELSDRERLTVGLIALANQEKALIVEQRWSGGLASPLIDRYLLTVGAMIDGAREGGRLGYLRAARMPYKQTWRFRLLGMAHSRLGISRPLATYLGRRFQYLLVNRILLLELVVFLEFRLGSLLGDRLTELLGEIVNQRLTEVERHIDALRLQYPNFARDLDHAVLERYAYREEIEQVVQMREAGIISEDLARHLRSEAEDIYASRRRSGAVDIRVTIPELLRAFPVFSNLGEDDLKRVAKRLQERVFAVDAFVFKRGERADGMYFIANGAVEIAIGETQHRLGRGDFFGEMGLLDQSRRSASVRSISYSHLLFLPRAAFEELGRSFPQWRSKLAEVARDRRQMNLRATEAGDPGAE
;
A
#
# COMPACT_ATOMS: atom_id res chain seq x y z
N MET A 1 -28.88 32.79 -19.10
CA MET A 1 -27.51 33.06 -18.68
C MET A 1 -26.56 32.61 -19.79
N ILE A 2 -25.73 33.52 -20.27
CA ILE A 2 -24.80 33.26 -21.38
C ILE A 2 -23.66 32.41 -20.80
N ILE A 3 -23.08 31.49 -21.60
CA ILE A 3 -21.94 30.64 -21.18
C ILE A 3 -20.80 31.47 -20.57
N ALA A 4 -20.61 32.70 -21.03
CA ALA A 4 -19.64 33.65 -20.49
C ALA A 4 -19.85 33.96 -18.99
N ASP A 5 -21.11 34.05 -18.53
CA ASP A 5 -21.44 34.36 -17.13
C ASP A 5 -21.06 33.16 -16.21
N ILE A 6 -21.31 31.95 -16.67
CA ILE A 6 -20.92 30.72 -15.95
C ILE A 6 -19.39 30.66 -15.81
N VAL A 7 -18.67 30.95 -16.89
CA VAL A 7 -17.20 30.91 -16.90
C VAL A 7 -16.64 32.00 -15.97
N LEU A 8 -17.19 33.22 -16.07
CA LEU A 8 -16.76 34.33 -15.21
C LEU A 8 -17.01 34.02 -13.73
N THR A 9 -18.22 33.60 -13.38
CA THR A 9 -18.58 33.26 -12.00
C THR A 9 -17.72 32.15 -11.45
N THR A 10 -17.51 31.07 -12.22
CA THR A 10 -16.63 29.97 -11.81
C THR A 10 -15.20 30.45 -11.60
N ALA A 11 -14.68 31.30 -12.49
CA ALA A 11 -13.34 31.86 -12.36
C ALA A 11 -13.19 32.75 -11.11
N VAL A 12 -14.18 33.62 -10.84
CA VAL A 12 -14.20 34.46 -9.64
C VAL A 12 -14.26 33.60 -8.37
N LEU A 13 -15.13 32.58 -8.33
CA LEU A 13 -15.22 31.67 -7.19
C LEU A 13 -13.90 30.93 -6.96
N LEU A 14 -13.20 30.47 -8.00
CA LEU A 14 -11.88 29.85 -7.87
C LEU A 14 -10.84 30.82 -7.31
N MET A 15 -10.87 32.11 -7.69
CA MET A 15 -10.00 33.14 -7.07
C MET A 15 -10.33 33.36 -5.59
N VAL A 16 -11.59 33.38 -5.22
CA VAL A 16 -12.03 33.43 -3.82
C VAL A 16 -11.50 32.22 -3.05
N VAL A 17 -11.71 31.00 -3.59
CA VAL A 17 -11.20 29.76 -3.01
C VAL A 17 -9.68 29.81 -2.77
N ALA A 18 -8.91 30.26 -3.76
CA ALA A 18 -7.46 30.39 -3.64
C ALA A 18 -7.07 31.38 -2.53
N SER A 19 -7.84 32.48 -2.37
CA SER A 19 -7.60 33.49 -1.33
C SER A 19 -7.95 33.02 0.08
N VAL A 20 -8.85 32.04 0.22
CA VAL A 20 -9.26 31.45 1.50
C VAL A 20 -8.17 30.53 2.09
N GLN A 21 -7.34 29.91 1.26
CA GLN A 21 -6.32 28.96 1.74
C GLN A 21 -5.30 29.57 2.73
N PRO A 22 -4.70 30.76 2.50
CA PRO A 22 -3.84 31.42 3.49
C PRO A 22 -4.58 31.78 4.77
N LEU A 23 -5.86 32.18 4.67
CA LEU A 23 -6.71 32.53 5.81
C LEU A 23 -6.97 31.33 6.71
N ALA A 24 -7.27 30.17 6.14
CA ALA A 24 -7.44 28.91 6.87
C ALA A 24 -6.17 28.54 7.65
N ARG A 25 -4.99 28.67 7.03
CA ARG A 25 -3.71 28.44 7.73
C ARG A 25 -3.46 29.39 8.90
N ARG A 26 -3.83 30.67 8.78
CA ARG A 26 -3.66 31.66 9.85
C ARG A 26 -4.62 31.45 11.02
N THR A 27 -5.84 31.01 10.75
CA THR A 27 -6.86 30.79 11.79
C THR A 27 -6.71 29.43 12.46
N GLY A 28 -5.96 28.49 11.87
CA GLY A 28 -5.85 27.11 12.36
C GLY A 28 -7.14 26.30 12.22
N LEU A 29 -8.10 26.78 11.45
CA LEU A 29 -9.35 26.10 11.15
C LEU A 29 -9.21 25.22 9.90
N PRO A 30 -9.97 24.10 9.81
CA PRO A 30 -10.03 23.31 8.58
C PRO A 30 -10.45 24.19 7.39
N PHE A 31 -9.81 23.97 6.24
CA PHE A 31 -10.05 24.76 5.03
C PHE A 31 -11.53 24.75 4.61
N THR A 32 -12.20 23.60 4.67
CA THR A 32 -13.63 23.45 4.35
C THR A 32 -14.54 24.27 5.24
N VAL A 33 -14.20 24.45 6.52
CA VAL A 33 -14.95 25.30 7.47
C VAL A 33 -14.84 26.76 7.08
N VAL A 34 -13.63 27.26 6.79
CA VAL A 34 -13.43 28.65 6.40
C VAL A 34 -14.13 28.93 5.07
N LEU A 35 -14.09 27.98 4.16
CA LEU A 35 -14.75 28.08 2.86
C LEU A 35 -16.28 28.16 2.98
N ALA A 36 -16.87 27.34 3.87
CA ALA A 36 -18.30 27.38 4.16
C ALA A 36 -18.70 28.75 4.78
N VAL A 37 -17.93 29.26 5.72
CA VAL A 37 -18.17 30.59 6.32
C VAL A 37 -18.13 31.69 5.26
N VAL A 38 -17.13 31.69 4.39
CA VAL A 38 -17.00 32.65 3.29
C VAL A 38 -18.18 32.53 2.33
N GLY A 39 -18.61 31.33 1.96
CA GLY A 39 -19.79 31.11 1.12
C GLY A 39 -21.07 31.65 1.74
N VAL A 40 -21.31 31.38 3.03
CA VAL A 40 -22.45 31.96 3.78
C VAL A 40 -22.40 33.47 3.79
N LEU A 41 -21.23 34.10 4.02
CA LEU A 41 -21.08 35.55 4.00
C LEU A 41 -21.37 36.13 2.62
N ILE A 42 -20.93 35.48 1.54
CA ILE A 42 -21.26 35.90 0.17
C ILE A 42 -22.77 35.78 -0.07
N GLY A 43 -23.42 34.70 0.37
CA GLY A 43 -24.87 34.52 0.25
C GLY A 43 -25.66 35.56 1.03
N LEU A 44 -25.25 35.89 2.28
CA LEU A 44 -25.85 36.93 3.07
C LEU A 44 -25.68 38.30 2.41
N ALA A 45 -24.50 38.61 1.89
CA ALA A 45 -24.23 39.88 1.20
C ALA A 45 -25.10 40.03 -0.05
N ALA A 46 -25.23 38.96 -0.84
CA ALA A 46 -26.07 38.94 -2.04
C ALA A 46 -27.56 39.12 -1.70
N LEU A 47 -28.09 38.43 -0.68
CA LEU A 47 -29.46 38.66 -0.18
C LEU A 47 -29.68 40.04 0.34
N TRP A 48 -28.70 40.62 1.05
CA TRP A 48 -28.80 42.03 1.55
C TRP A 48 -28.85 43.00 0.38
N VAL A 49 -28.06 42.84 -0.66
CA VAL A 49 -28.07 43.67 -1.89
C VAL A 49 -29.43 43.60 -2.54
N LEU A 50 -29.98 42.39 -2.80
CA LEU A 50 -31.30 42.22 -3.42
C LEU A 50 -32.45 42.86 -2.62
N ARG A 51 -32.36 42.86 -1.29
CA ARG A 51 -33.34 43.46 -0.41
C ARG A 51 -33.24 44.98 -0.32
N SER A 52 -32.02 45.51 -0.40
CA SER A 52 -31.77 46.94 -0.21
C SER A 52 -32.17 47.80 -1.42
N GLN A 53 -32.27 47.20 -2.60
CA GLN A 53 -32.53 47.87 -3.90
C GLN A 53 -31.63 49.12 -4.11
N ALA A 54 -30.45 49.13 -3.49
CA ALA A 54 -29.60 50.28 -3.38
C ALA A 54 -28.88 50.64 -4.69
N VAL A 55 -28.55 49.66 -5.52
CA VAL A 55 -27.82 49.81 -6.80
C VAL A 55 -28.23 48.77 -7.78
N ARG A 56 -28.97 49.09 -8.85
CA ARG A 56 -29.49 48.20 -9.87
C ARG A 56 -28.40 47.30 -10.54
N GLU A 57 -27.21 47.82 -10.71
CA GLU A 57 -26.08 47.11 -11.30
C GLU A 57 -25.55 45.97 -10.38
N LEU A 58 -25.69 46.13 -9.05
CA LEU A 58 -25.35 45.10 -8.07
C LEU A 58 -26.44 44.03 -7.93
N ASP A 59 -27.71 44.37 -8.25
CA ASP A 59 -28.80 43.41 -8.22
C ASP A 59 -28.60 42.32 -9.26
N GLU A 60 -28.16 42.64 -10.48
CA GLU A 60 -27.82 41.66 -11.53
C GLU A 60 -26.68 40.71 -11.08
N VAL A 61 -25.66 41.27 -10.40
CA VAL A 61 -24.56 40.44 -9.88
C VAL A 61 -25.03 39.55 -8.73
N ALA A 62 -25.88 40.08 -7.82
CA ALA A 62 -26.41 39.31 -6.71
C ALA A 62 -27.36 38.21 -7.16
N GLU A 63 -28.20 38.44 -8.15
CA GLU A 63 -29.01 37.43 -8.82
C GLU A 63 -28.13 36.38 -9.47
N MET A 64 -27.09 36.77 -10.19
CA MET A 64 -26.14 35.86 -10.82
C MET A 64 -25.44 34.95 -9.77
N VAL A 65 -25.12 35.46 -8.59
CA VAL A 65 -24.46 34.70 -7.50
C VAL A 65 -25.44 33.76 -6.80
N ILE A 66 -26.70 34.10 -6.64
CA ILE A 66 -27.70 33.27 -5.97
C ILE A 66 -28.33 32.25 -6.92
N ASP A 67 -28.59 32.65 -8.14
CA ASP A 67 -29.22 31.79 -9.15
C ASP A 67 -28.21 31.10 -10.09
N ILE A 68 -26.96 30.90 -9.61
CA ILE A 68 -25.97 30.12 -10.35
C ILE A 68 -26.60 28.75 -10.64
N PRO A 69 -26.81 28.38 -11.91
CA PRO A 69 -27.41 27.11 -12.27
C PRO A 69 -26.36 26.00 -12.20
N VAL A 70 -25.85 25.73 -11.00
CA VAL A 70 -25.13 24.48 -10.77
C VAL A 70 -26.20 23.41 -10.50
N SER A 71 -26.66 22.78 -11.58
CA SER A 71 -27.60 21.69 -11.44
C SER A 71 -26.94 20.52 -10.69
N SER A 72 -27.71 19.81 -9.89
CA SER A 72 -27.29 18.54 -9.25
C SER A 72 -26.77 17.56 -10.30
N ALA A 73 -27.35 17.56 -11.50
CA ALA A 73 -26.87 16.76 -12.63
C ALA A 73 -25.42 17.13 -13.01
N THR A 74 -25.07 18.42 -13.04
CA THR A 74 -23.70 18.88 -13.29
C THR A 74 -22.76 18.38 -12.18
N PHE A 75 -23.18 18.52 -10.93
CA PHE A 75 -22.38 18.02 -9.80
C PHE A 75 -22.19 16.50 -9.86
N LEU A 76 -23.28 15.74 -9.97
CA LEU A 76 -23.23 14.28 -9.96
C LEU A 76 -22.50 13.71 -11.19
N THR A 77 -22.56 14.39 -12.34
CA THR A 77 -21.96 13.89 -13.58
C THR A 77 -20.51 14.37 -13.78
N ILE A 78 -20.17 15.58 -13.35
CA ILE A 78 -18.85 16.18 -13.62
C ILE A 78 -17.94 16.09 -12.38
N LEU A 79 -18.42 16.52 -11.21
CA LEU A 79 -17.55 16.67 -10.06
C LEU A 79 -17.41 15.39 -9.25
N LEU A 80 -18.51 14.69 -9.01
CA LEU A 80 -18.52 13.49 -8.16
C LEU A 80 -17.66 12.33 -8.72
N PRO A 81 -17.71 11.96 -10.02
CA PRO A 81 -16.88 10.88 -10.55
C PRO A 81 -15.39 11.16 -10.38
N LEU A 82 -15.00 12.43 -10.54
CA LEU A 82 -13.61 12.85 -10.38
C LEU A 82 -13.12 12.71 -8.93
N LEU A 83 -13.94 13.18 -7.97
CA LEU A 83 -13.63 13.12 -6.54
C LEU A 83 -13.46 11.68 -6.05
N LEU A 84 -14.40 10.82 -6.41
CA LEU A 84 -14.37 9.41 -6.02
C LEU A 84 -13.22 8.64 -6.68
N PHE A 85 -12.93 8.95 -7.94
CA PHE A 85 -11.82 8.35 -8.66
C PHE A 85 -10.46 8.76 -8.07
N GLN A 86 -10.29 10.05 -7.74
CA GLN A 86 -9.10 10.57 -7.10
C GLN A 86 -8.89 9.90 -5.73
N GLY A 87 -9.94 9.80 -4.90
CA GLY A 87 -9.89 9.07 -3.65
C GLY A 87 -9.49 7.59 -3.84
N ALA A 88 -10.08 6.91 -4.83
CA ALA A 88 -9.82 5.50 -5.10
C ALA A 88 -8.40 5.23 -5.62
N ILE A 89 -7.87 6.08 -6.51
CA ILE A 89 -6.54 5.87 -7.11
C ILE A 89 -5.39 6.15 -6.13
N THR A 90 -5.61 7.00 -5.12
CA THR A 90 -4.62 7.32 -4.09
C THR A 90 -4.48 6.24 -3.02
N ILE A 91 -5.53 5.45 -2.78
CA ILE A 91 -5.52 4.36 -1.79
C ILE A 91 -4.57 3.24 -2.21
N ASP A 92 -3.74 2.75 -1.28
CA ASP A 92 -2.92 1.55 -1.48
C ASP A 92 -3.78 0.28 -1.38
N VAL A 93 -4.35 -0.13 -2.52
CA VAL A 93 -5.24 -1.30 -2.62
C VAL A 93 -4.58 -2.58 -2.12
N ARG A 94 -3.26 -2.74 -2.25
CA ARG A 94 -2.57 -3.95 -1.80
C ARG A 94 -2.57 -4.08 -0.28
N ARG A 95 -2.44 -2.95 0.40
CA ARG A 95 -2.57 -2.90 1.86
C ARG A 95 -4.04 -2.97 2.28
N LEU A 96 -4.92 -2.29 1.55
CA LEU A 96 -6.37 -2.37 1.79
C LEU A 96 -6.90 -3.81 1.61
N ALA A 97 -6.37 -4.58 0.65
CA ALA A 97 -6.76 -5.97 0.42
C ALA A 97 -6.52 -6.90 1.62
N GLN A 98 -5.62 -6.55 2.53
CA GLN A 98 -5.41 -7.29 3.78
C GLN A 98 -6.57 -7.07 4.77
N ASP A 99 -7.20 -5.91 4.69
CA ASP A 99 -8.29 -5.48 5.57
C ASP A 99 -9.63 -5.37 4.83
N ILE A 100 -9.71 -5.79 3.55
CA ILE A 100 -10.86 -5.54 2.66
C ILE A 100 -12.19 -6.04 3.22
N ALA A 101 -12.19 -7.22 3.83
CA ALA A 101 -13.39 -7.78 4.43
C ALA A 101 -13.90 -6.92 5.60
N ALA A 102 -12.99 -6.38 6.42
CA ALA A 102 -13.33 -5.47 7.50
C ALA A 102 -13.83 -4.13 6.97
N VAL A 103 -13.18 -3.58 5.96
CA VAL A 103 -13.53 -2.28 5.35
C VAL A 103 -14.90 -2.36 4.65
N VAL A 104 -15.14 -3.37 3.82
CA VAL A 104 -16.44 -3.56 3.13
C VAL A 104 -17.57 -3.79 4.14
N LEU A 105 -17.35 -4.65 5.13
CA LEU A 105 -18.35 -4.91 6.15
C LEU A 105 -18.67 -3.63 6.94
N LEU A 106 -17.65 -2.88 7.37
CA LEU A 106 -17.85 -1.64 8.10
C LEU A 106 -18.55 -0.59 7.24
N ALA A 107 -18.14 -0.40 5.99
CA ALA A 107 -18.71 0.61 5.11
C ALA A 107 -20.19 0.32 4.78
N VAL A 108 -20.53 -0.91 4.41
CA VAL A 108 -21.92 -1.28 4.10
C VAL A 108 -22.77 -1.28 5.36
N LEU A 109 -22.30 -1.91 6.45
CA LEU A 109 -23.03 -1.97 7.70
C LEU A 109 -23.19 -0.59 8.35
N ALA A 110 -22.17 0.28 8.24
CA ALA A 110 -22.25 1.64 8.77
C ALA A 110 -23.34 2.47 8.08
N VAL A 111 -23.44 2.36 6.75
CA VAL A 111 -24.51 3.05 5.99
C VAL A 111 -25.89 2.52 6.38
N VAL A 112 -26.06 1.19 6.45
CA VAL A 112 -27.35 0.61 6.81
C VAL A 112 -27.75 1.00 8.24
N VAL A 113 -26.84 0.93 9.20
CA VAL A 113 -27.11 1.34 10.59
C VAL A 113 -27.43 2.84 10.66
N ALA A 114 -26.63 3.68 9.98
CA ALA A 114 -26.85 5.13 9.95
C ALA A 114 -28.22 5.45 9.33
N LEU A 115 -28.53 4.87 8.19
CA LEU A 115 -29.79 5.05 7.48
C LEU A 115 -30.99 4.66 8.36
N VAL A 116 -30.96 3.49 9.00
CA VAL A 116 -32.07 3.00 9.84
C VAL A 116 -32.17 3.82 11.12
N VAL A 117 -31.05 4.12 11.79
CA VAL A 117 -31.08 4.85 13.07
C VAL A 117 -31.46 6.31 12.86
N ILE A 118 -30.89 6.99 11.86
CA ILE A 118 -31.19 8.41 11.59
C ILE A 118 -32.60 8.54 10.99
N GLY A 119 -32.90 7.77 9.94
CA GLY A 119 -34.21 7.81 9.30
C GLY A 119 -35.34 7.40 10.25
N GLY A 120 -35.14 6.35 11.07
CA GLY A 120 -36.07 5.91 12.07
C GLY A 120 -36.29 6.94 13.21
N ALA A 121 -35.20 7.55 13.70
CA ALA A 121 -35.31 8.59 14.73
C ALA A 121 -36.05 9.83 14.23
N VAL A 122 -35.77 10.27 13.02
CA VAL A 122 -36.44 11.41 12.40
C VAL A 122 -37.91 11.11 12.11
N TYR A 123 -38.23 9.91 11.65
CA TYR A 123 -39.62 9.46 11.44
C TYR A 123 -40.50 9.52 12.71
N LEU A 124 -39.90 9.32 13.88
CA LEU A 124 -40.64 9.41 15.17
C LEU A 124 -41.07 10.83 15.54
N VAL A 125 -40.42 11.87 14.99
CA VAL A 125 -40.66 13.26 15.37
C VAL A 125 -41.15 14.14 14.21
N ALA A 126 -40.75 13.83 12.98
CA ALA A 126 -41.08 14.61 11.80
C ALA A 126 -42.41 14.08 11.15
N PRO A 127 -43.30 14.96 10.67
CA PRO A 127 -44.55 14.57 10.00
C PRO A 127 -44.30 14.17 8.52
N MET A 128 -43.29 13.30 8.30
CA MET A 128 -42.87 12.87 6.97
C MET A 128 -42.99 11.34 6.82
N PRO A 129 -43.29 10.85 5.61
CA PRO A 129 -43.28 9.39 5.34
C PRO A 129 -41.94 8.75 5.66
N LEU A 130 -41.96 7.49 6.12
CA LEU A 130 -40.76 6.73 6.48
C LEU A 130 -39.72 6.71 5.34
N VAL A 131 -40.17 6.58 4.08
CA VAL A 131 -39.33 6.57 2.89
C VAL A 131 -38.51 7.87 2.76
N VAL A 132 -39.15 9.02 3.01
CA VAL A 132 -38.49 10.34 2.98
C VAL A 132 -37.45 10.45 4.10
N CYS A 133 -37.80 9.95 5.30
CA CYS A 133 -36.87 9.93 6.43
C CYS A 133 -35.68 8.99 6.19
N LEU A 134 -35.90 7.85 5.52
CA LEU A 134 -34.82 6.92 5.10
C LEU A 134 -33.97 7.52 3.99
N LEU A 135 -34.58 8.24 3.03
CA LEU A 135 -33.86 9.01 1.99
C LEU A 135 -32.95 10.06 2.63
N PHE A 136 -33.46 10.81 3.60
CA PHE A 136 -32.64 11.74 4.38
C PHE A 136 -31.51 11.02 5.12
N GLY A 137 -31.80 9.88 5.76
CA GLY A 137 -30.80 9.01 6.38
C GLY A 137 -29.69 8.60 5.42
N ALA A 138 -30.03 8.24 4.17
CA ALA A 138 -29.05 7.89 3.14
C ALA A 138 -28.19 9.08 2.73
N ILE A 139 -28.77 10.28 2.57
CA ILE A 139 -28.06 11.53 2.27
C ILE A 139 -27.01 11.85 3.32
N VAL A 140 -27.37 11.79 4.61
CA VAL A 140 -26.50 12.12 5.72
C VAL A 140 -25.65 10.95 6.21
N ALA A 141 -25.77 9.76 5.63
CA ALA A 141 -24.88 8.64 5.94
C ALA A 141 -23.48 8.79 5.36
N THR A 142 -23.31 9.56 4.26
CA THR A 142 -22.00 9.88 3.67
C THR A 142 -21.10 10.59 4.68
N THR A 143 -19.78 10.32 4.67
CA THR A 143 -18.85 10.92 5.63
C THR A 143 -17.56 11.36 4.95
N ASP A 144 -17.09 12.56 5.26
CA ASP A 144 -15.80 13.05 4.81
C ASP A 144 -14.74 12.92 5.93
N PRO A 145 -13.82 11.97 5.85
CA PRO A 145 -12.81 11.76 6.87
C PRO A 145 -11.59 12.65 6.69
N SER A 146 -11.54 13.53 5.69
CA SER A 146 -10.34 14.27 5.28
C SER A 146 -9.68 15.00 6.45
N ALA A 147 -10.45 15.70 7.28
CA ALA A 147 -9.96 16.38 8.47
C ALA A 147 -9.44 15.41 9.54
N VAL A 148 -10.11 14.27 9.76
CA VAL A 148 -9.68 13.25 10.73
C VAL A 148 -8.40 12.57 10.25
N ILE A 149 -8.29 12.31 8.95
CA ILE A 149 -7.10 11.69 8.35
C ILE A 149 -5.89 12.62 8.42
N ALA A 150 -6.08 13.91 8.09
CA ALA A 150 -5.02 14.90 8.23
C ALA A 150 -4.49 14.92 9.67
N LEU A 151 -5.39 14.92 10.61
CA LEU A 151 -5.12 14.93 12.04
C LEU A 151 -4.41 13.62 12.50
N PHE A 152 -4.81 12.45 12.02
CA PHE A 152 -4.11 11.19 12.29
C PHE A 152 -2.69 11.17 11.72
N ARG A 153 -2.46 11.80 10.56
CA ARG A 153 -1.13 11.95 9.99
C ARG A 153 -0.25 12.87 10.83
N ASP A 154 -0.79 13.99 11.28
CA ASP A 154 -0.08 14.95 12.13
C ASP A 154 0.31 14.34 13.49
N LEU A 155 -0.53 13.47 14.03
CA LEU A 155 -0.32 12.81 15.32
C LEU A 155 0.47 11.50 15.24
N GLY A 156 0.83 11.05 14.04
CA GLY A 156 1.54 9.79 13.86
C GLY A 156 0.71 8.54 14.23
N ALA A 157 -0.62 8.61 14.06
CA ALA A 157 -1.50 7.46 14.30
C ALA A 157 -1.08 6.24 13.47
N PRO A 158 -1.36 4.99 13.93
CA PRO A 158 -1.02 3.80 13.19
C PRO A 158 -1.56 3.86 11.75
N ALA A 159 -0.69 3.66 10.76
CA ALA A 159 -1.03 3.75 9.34
C ALA A 159 -2.21 2.82 8.93
N ARG A 160 -2.44 1.74 9.68
CA ARG A 160 -3.59 0.87 9.48
C ARG A 160 -4.91 1.54 9.85
N LEU A 161 -4.93 2.33 10.94
CA LEU A 161 -6.14 3.05 11.35
C LEU A 161 -6.54 4.08 10.29
N THR A 162 -5.58 4.84 9.80
CA THR A 162 -5.78 5.80 8.71
C THR A 162 -6.35 5.10 7.47
N ARG A 163 -5.78 3.96 7.06
CA ARG A 163 -6.29 3.17 5.92
C ARG A 163 -7.69 2.64 6.11
N LEU A 164 -8.04 2.19 7.32
CA LEU A 164 -9.40 1.70 7.62
C LEU A 164 -10.43 2.83 7.48
N VAL A 165 -10.10 4.01 7.99
CA VAL A 165 -10.98 5.19 7.90
C VAL A 165 -11.07 5.71 6.47
N GLU A 166 -9.95 5.75 5.73
CA GLU A 166 -9.95 6.12 4.30
C GLU A 166 -10.80 5.14 3.47
N GLY A 167 -10.62 3.84 3.69
CA GLY A 167 -11.36 2.81 2.96
C GLY A 167 -12.84 2.76 3.34
N GLU A 168 -13.18 2.92 4.63
CA GLU A 168 -14.55 3.01 5.11
C GLU A 168 -15.28 4.15 4.41
N SER A 169 -14.73 5.36 4.43
CA SER A 169 -15.38 6.53 3.85
C SER A 169 -15.60 6.42 2.34
N LEU A 170 -14.58 5.96 1.59
CA LEU A 170 -14.73 5.80 0.14
C LEU A 170 -15.86 4.83 -0.24
N LEU A 171 -15.98 3.71 0.46
CA LEU A 171 -17.02 2.71 0.20
C LEU A 171 -18.37 3.11 0.81
N ASN A 172 -18.35 3.87 1.91
CA ASN A 172 -19.53 4.44 2.52
C ASN A 172 -20.25 5.38 1.56
N ASP A 173 -19.54 6.33 0.95
CA ASP A 173 -20.11 7.25 -0.05
C ASP A 173 -20.74 6.49 -1.22
N ALA A 174 -20.03 5.49 -1.76
CA ALA A 174 -20.56 4.67 -2.84
C ALA A 174 -21.85 3.91 -2.45
N THR A 175 -21.89 3.36 -1.24
CA THR A 175 -23.05 2.63 -0.72
C THR A 175 -24.23 3.57 -0.43
N ALA A 176 -23.96 4.73 0.18
CA ALA A 176 -24.97 5.74 0.51
C ALA A 176 -25.62 6.32 -0.74
N ILE A 177 -24.83 6.63 -1.80
CA ILE A 177 -25.37 7.12 -3.08
C ILE A 177 -26.21 6.05 -3.78
N ALA A 178 -25.82 4.78 -3.72
CA ALA A 178 -26.64 3.69 -4.25
C ALA A 178 -27.96 3.55 -3.49
N ALA A 179 -27.93 3.63 -2.15
CA ALA A 179 -29.12 3.63 -1.32
C ALA A 179 -30.03 4.87 -1.58
N PHE A 180 -29.41 6.03 -1.71
CA PHE A 180 -30.08 7.28 -2.10
C PHE A 180 -30.86 7.10 -3.41
N GLY A 181 -30.23 6.55 -4.46
CA GLY A 181 -30.91 6.30 -5.75
C GLY A 181 -32.10 5.37 -5.62
N ALA A 182 -31.97 4.30 -4.83
CA ALA A 182 -33.08 3.37 -4.60
C ALA A 182 -34.26 4.04 -3.87
N PHE A 183 -33.99 4.78 -2.77
CA PHE A 183 -35.07 5.47 -2.04
C PHE A 183 -35.67 6.64 -2.82
N LEU A 184 -34.86 7.38 -3.58
CA LEU A 184 -35.37 8.45 -4.46
C LEU A 184 -36.35 7.89 -5.50
N THR A 185 -36.04 6.75 -6.11
CA THR A 185 -36.95 6.08 -7.04
C THR A 185 -38.29 5.76 -6.38
N VAL A 186 -38.28 5.24 -5.16
CA VAL A 186 -39.52 4.94 -4.42
C VAL A 186 -40.33 6.23 -4.12
N VAL A 187 -39.61 7.32 -3.71
CA VAL A 187 -40.26 8.63 -3.46
C VAL A 187 -40.91 9.19 -4.74
N VAL A 188 -40.23 9.12 -5.88
CA VAL A 188 -40.70 9.63 -7.18
C VAL A 188 -41.84 8.78 -7.75
N THR A 189 -41.74 7.45 -7.65
CA THR A 189 -42.77 6.53 -8.19
C THR A 189 -44.01 6.38 -7.31
N GLY A 190 -43.92 6.83 -6.05
CA GLY A 190 -45.01 6.69 -5.08
C GLY A 190 -45.37 5.23 -4.75
N GLN A 191 -44.48 4.29 -5.04
CA GLN A 191 -44.69 2.86 -4.75
C GLN A 191 -44.57 2.57 -3.24
N ASP A 192 -45.30 1.56 -2.76
CA ASP A 192 -45.17 1.09 -1.38
C ASP A 192 -43.76 0.55 -1.13
N LEU A 193 -43.24 0.83 0.05
CA LEU A 193 -41.86 0.46 0.45
C LEU A 193 -41.77 -1.05 0.60
N ASN A 194 -41.21 -1.72 -0.44
CA ASN A 194 -40.92 -3.14 -0.41
C ASN A 194 -39.41 -3.33 -0.15
N PHE A 195 -39.03 -3.64 1.09
CA PHE A 195 -37.64 -3.84 1.47
C PHE A 195 -36.89 -4.90 0.64
N TRP A 196 -37.61 -5.93 0.19
CA TRP A 196 -36.99 -6.96 -0.67
C TRP A 196 -36.59 -6.41 -2.03
N MET A 197 -37.50 -5.66 -2.67
CA MET A 197 -37.27 -5.02 -3.97
C MET A 197 -36.13 -4.00 -3.89
N VAL A 198 -36.11 -3.16 -2.85
CA VAL A 198 -35.01 -2.20 -2.61
C VAL A 198 -33.67 -2.90 -2.40
N THR A 199 -33.68 -4.03 -1.66
CA THR A 199 -32.43 -4.80 -1.41
C THR A 199 -31.92 -5.47 -2.69
N GLU A 200 -32.82 -6.00 -3.52
CA GLU A 200 -32.49 -6.62 -4.80
C GLU A 200 -31.94 -5.59 -5.80
N ASP A 201 -32.59 -4.43 -5.95
CA ASP A 201 -32.10 -3.32 -6.79
C ASP A 201 -30.75 -2.81 -6.32
N LEU A 202 -30.58 -2.61 -5.01
CA LEU A 202 -29.30 -2.21 -4.44
C LEU A 202 -28.19 -3.23 -4.73
N ALA A 203 -28.47 -4.51 -4.54
CA ALA A 203 -27.52 -5.59 -4.79
C ALA A 203 -27.13 -5.66 -6.28
N TRP A 204 -28.10 -5.48 -7.18
CA TRP A 204 -27.86 -5.43 -8.63
C TRP A 204 -27.00 -4.25 -9.01
N ARG A 205 -27.34 -3.05 -8.55
CA ARG A 205 -26.59 -1.81 -8.85
C ARG A 205 -25.17 -1.86 -8.33
N LEU A 206 -24.97 -2.38 -7.11
CA LEU A 206 -23.64 -2.53 -6.51
C LEU A 206 -22.80 -3.59 -7.24
N SER A 207 -23.33 -4.80 -7.45
CA SER A 207 -22.58 -5.89 -8.07
C SER A 207 -22.25 -5.61 -9.55
N GLY A 208 -23.21 -5.06 -10.28
CA GLY A 208 -23.02 -4.63 -11.67
C GLY A 208 -21.98 -3.51 -11.78
N GLY A 209 -22.07 -2.50 -10.91
CA GLY A 209 -21.09 -1.42 -10.83
C GLY A 209 -19.67 -1.94 -10.56
N ILE A 210 -19.50 -2.85 -9.58
CA ILE A 210 -18.20 -3.47 -9.31
C ILE A 210 -17.66 -4.19 -10.53
N LEU A 211 -18.46 -5.02 -11.19
CA LEU A 211 -18.03 -5.81 -12.35
C LEU A 211 -17.58 -4.91 -13.50
N VAL A 212 -18.42 -3.93 -13.88
CA VAL A 212 -18.10 -2.99 -14.98
C VAL A 212 -16.85 -2.16 -14.61
N GLY A 213 -16.75 -1.67 -13.38
CA GLY A 213 -15.59 -0.91 -12.92
C GLY A 213 -14.28 -1.71 -12.96
N LEU A 214 -14.32 -2.99 -12.55
CA LEU A 214 -13.14 -3.89 -12.63
C LEU A 214 -12.72 -4.12 -14.10
N LEU A 215 -13.68 -4.33 -15.00
CA LEU A 215 -13.41 -4.53 -16.42
C LEU A 215 -12.86 -3.25 -17.07
N ALA A 216 -13.49 -2.10 -16.83
CA ALA A 216 -13.06 -0.81 -17.35
C ALA A 216 -11.67 -0.43 -16.82
N GLY A 217 -11.41 -0.58 -15.53
CA GLY A 217 -10.10 -0.33 -14.93
C GLY A 217 -9.02 -1.25 -15.50
N ARG A 218 -9.36 -2.52 -15.78
CA ARG A 218 -8.44 -3.47 -16.42
C ARG A 218 -8.15 -3.10 -17.88
N ALA A 219 -9.17 -2.69 -18.63
CA ALA A 219 -9.03 -2.22 -20.02
C ALA A 219 -8.19 -0.95 -20.08
N ALA A 220 -8.46 0.03 -19.20
CA ALA A 220 -7.65 1.23 -19.07
C ALA A 220 -6.19 0.91 -18.72
N ALA A 221 -5.92 0.00 -17.80
CA ALA A 221 -4.57 -0.43 -17.47
C ALA A 221 -3.82 -1.06 -18.67
N GLN A 222 -4.51 -1.76 -19.55
CA GLN A 222 -3.92 -2.29 -20.79
C GLN A 222 -3.64 -1.17 -21.80
N LEU A 223 -4.58 -0.23 -21.98
CA LEU A 223 -4.41 0.94 -22.82
C LEU A 223 -3.23 1.81 -22.37
N LEU A 224 -3.12 2.07 -21.08
CA LEU A 224 -2.01 2.81 -20.49
C LEU A 224 -0.65 2.13 -20.71
N SER A 225 -0.62 0.80 -20.75
CA SER A 225 0.58 0.02 -21.10
C SER A 225 0.99 0.24 -22.56
N PHE A 226 0.04 0.33 -23.47
CA PHE A 226 0.28 0.63 -24.89
C PHE A 226 0.77 2.08 -25.10
N LEU A 227 0.22 3.01 -24.32
CA LEU A 227 0.55 4.44 -24.36
C LEU A 227 1.78 4.79 -23.50
N ARG A 228 2.62 3.83 -23.11
CA ARG A 228 3.69 4.04 -22.14
C ARG A 228 4.67 5.15 -22.55
N SER A 229 4.94 5.33 -23.82
CA SER A 229 5.85 6.37 -24.34
C SER A 229 5.23 7.77 -24.43
N TYR A 230 3.92 7.91 -24.20
CA TYR A 230 3.17 9.16 -24.41
C TYR A 230 2.57 9.65 -23.08
N ARG A 231 3.33 10.46 -22.32
CA ARG A 231 2.92 10.99 -21.02
C ARG A 231 1.56 11.70 -21.05
N GLY A 232 1.36 12.62 -21.99
CA GLY A 232 0.10 13.36 -22.12
C GLY A 232 -1.10 12.44 -22.36
N ALA A 233 -0.95 11.44 -23.23
CA ALA A 233 -2.02 10.47 -23.52
C ALA A 233 -2.39 9.63 -22.29
N GLN A 234 -1.41 9.24 -21.45
CA GLN A 234 -1.68 8.52 -20.21
C GLN A 234 -2.52 9.36 -19.25
N ILE A 235 -2.20 10.65 -19.08
CA ILE A 235 -2.94 11.58 -18.22
C ILE A 235 -4.36 11.76 -18.75
N THR A 236 -4.50 12.01 -20.05
CA THR A 236 -5.81 12.21 -20.69
C THR A 236 -6.73 11.00 -20.49
N VAL A 237 -6.24 9.78 -20.75
CA VAL A 237 -7.00 8.55 -20.53
C VAL A 237 -7.41 8.40 -19.05
N THR A 238 -6.52 8.72 -18.13
CA THR A 238 -6.81 8.57 -16.70
C THR A 238 -7.84 9.58 -16.20
N VAL A 239 -7.78 10.83 -16.68
CA VAL A 239 -8.76 11.87 -16.33
C VAL A 239 -10.11 11.61 -17.01
N ALA A 240 -10.13 11.09 -18.22
CA ALA A 240 -11.38 10.78 -18.94
C ALA A 240 -12.09 9.52 -18.42
N LEU A 241 -11.35 8.56 -17.85
CA LEU A 241 -11.90 7.27 -17.44
C LEU A 241 -13.09 7.35 -16.48
N PRO A 242 -13.07 8.13 -15.38
CA PRO A 242 -14.19 8.21 -14.45
C PRO A 242 -15.46 8.69 -15.13
N TYR A 243 -15.38 9.62 -16.06
CA TYR A 243 -16.54 10.14 -16.79
C TYR A 243 -17.15 9.10 -17.73
N VAL A 244 -16.29 8.42 -18.51
CA VAL A 244 -16.75 7.36 -19.42
C VAL A 244 -17.41 6.23 -18.62
N VAL A 245 -16.80 5.80 -17.53
CA VAL A 245 -17.34 4.72 -16.69
C VAL A 245 -18.65 5.14 -16.04
N TYR A 246 -18.70 6.35 -15.49
CA TYR A 246 -19.90 6.87 -14.83
C TYR A 246 -21.11 6.94 -15.76
N VAL A 247 -20.93 7.60 -16.93
CA VAL A 247 -22.00 7.78 -17.92
C VAL A 247 -22.44 6.44 -18.51
N LEU A 248 -21.49 5.55 -18.84
CA LEU A 248 -21.80 4.22 -19.34
C LEU A 248 -22.66 3.41 -18.34
N CYS A 249 -22.29 3.41 -17.09
CA CYS A 249 -23.00 2.66 -16.06
C CYS A 249 -24.37 3.24 -15.75
N ASN A 250 -24.45 4.55 -15.56
CA ASN A 250 -25.68 5.19 -15.10
C ASN A 250 -26.74 5.31 -16.22
N ASN A 251 -26.32 5.65 -17.46
CA ASN A 251 -27.25 5.98 -18.52
C ASN A 251 -27.55 4.80 -19.47
N TYR A 252 -26.64 3.81 -19.57
CA TYR A 252 -26.80 2.72 -20.54
C TYR A 252 -26.96 1.34 -19.90
N LEU A 253 -26.31 1.10 -18.74
CA LEU A 253 -26.31 -0.22 -18.10
C LEU A 253 -27.23 -0.30 -16.86
N GLU A 254 -27.75 0.83 -16.41
CA GLU A 254 -28.65 0.96 -15.23
C GLU A 254 -28.03 0.35 -13.95
N VAL A 255 -26.68 0.46 -13.83
CA VAL A 255 -25.94 0.05 -12.64
C VAL A 255 -25.24 1.25 -12.01
N SER A 256 -24.77 1.12 -10.76
CA SER A 256 -24.17 2.24 -10.04
C SER A 256 -22.86 2.72 -10.71
N GLY A 257 -22.91 3.88 -11.39
CA GLY A 257 -21.75 4.53 -11.97
C GLY A 257 -20.73 4.95 -10.91
N VAL A 258 -21.18 5.32 -9.71
CA VAL A 258 -20.34 5.68 -8.57
C VAL A 258 -19.47 4.51 -8.13
N VAL A 259 -20.08 3.35 -7.93
CA VAL A 259 -19.37 2.13 -7.54
C VAL A 259 -18.39 1.68 -8.63
N ALA A 260 -18.79 1.83 -9.90
CA ALA A 260 -17.94 1.47 -11.04
C ALA A 260 -16.71 2.39 -11.14
N VAL A 261 -16.86 3.68 -10.91
CA VAL A 261 -15.75 4.65 -10.86
C VAL A 261 -14.77 4.30 -9.74
N VAL A 262 -15.26 4.04 -8.52
CA VAL A 262 -14.43 3.62 -7.39
C VAL A 262 -13.69 2.33 -7.71
N ALA A 263 -14.39 1.31 -8.21
CA ALA A 263 -13.77 0.03 -8.56
C ALA A 263 -12.70 0.18 -9.66
N SER A 264 -12.94 1.02 -10.68
CA SER A 264 -11.95 1.30 -11.73
C SER A 264 -10.71 2.04 -11.19
N GLY A 265 -10.89 3.00 -10.29
CA GLY A 265 -9.82 3.71 -9.60
C GLY A 265 -8.97 2.78 -8.74
N LEU A 266 -9.60 1.87 -7.97
CA LEU A 266 -8.91 0.86 -7.19
C LEU A 266 -8.09 -0.10 -8.07
N VAL A 267 -8.61 -0.51 -9.23
CA VAL A 267 -7.84 -1.32 -10.19
C VAL A 267 -6.62 -0.56 -10.70
N LEU A 268 -6.77 0.72 -11.05
CA LEU A 268 -5.63 1.53 -11.48
C LEU A 268 -4.65 1.79 -10.35
N SER A 269 -5.09 1.99 -9.11
CA SER A 269 -4.19 2.04 -7.96
C SER A 269 -3.38 0.75 -7.80
N ALA A 270 -4.01 -0.42 -7.96
CA ALA A 270 -3.37 -1.72 -7.80
C ALA A 270 -2.35 -2.05 -8.91
N VAL A 271 -2.65 -1.68 -10.15
CA VAL A 271 -1.90 -2.09 -11.35
C VAL A 271 -1.20 -0.92 -12.03
N GLY A 272 -1.71 0.29 -11.87
CA GLY A 272 -1.26 1.50 -12.56
C GLY A 272 0.20 1.82 -12.31
N ARG A 273 0.67 1.74 -11.06
CA ARG A 273 2.08 2.00 -10.71
C ARG A 273 3.09 1.18 -11.55
N SER A 274 2.67 0.01 -12.06
CA SER A 274 3.52 -0.84 -12.90
C SER A 274 3.36 -0.55 -14.41
N ARG A 275 2.35 0.24 -14.81
CA ARG A 275 1.99 0.51 -16.20
C ARG A 275 2.33 1.92 -16.64
N PHE A 276 2.32 2.87 -15.72
CA PHE A 276 2.77 4.23 -15.96
C PHE A 276 4.30 4.35 -15.94
N GLN A 277 4.81 5.38 -16.62
CA GLN A 277 6.11 5.93 -16.26
C GLN A 277 6.02 6.54 -14.86
N PRO A 278 7.04 6.41 -13.99
CA PRO A 278 7.00 6.90 -12.60
C PRO A 278 6.63 8.40 -12.50
N GLU A 279 7.25 9.21 -13.36
CA GLU A 279 7.02 10.67 -13.43
C GLU A 279 5.60 11.00 -13.93
N ALA A 280 5.10 10.26 -14.93
CA ALA A 280 3.76 10.45 -15.45
C ALA A 280 2.70 10.07 -14.42
N PHE A 281 2.93 9.05 -13.60
CA PHE A 281 2.00 8.65 -12.55
C PHE A 281 1.89 9.71 -11.45
N GLN A 282 3.03 10.24 -10.97
CA GLN A 282 3.01 11.29 -9.96
C GLN A 282 2.31 12.54 -10.48
N PHE A 283 2.67 13.00 -11.68
CA PHE A 283 2.00 14.15 -12.29
C PHE A 283 0.50 13.93 -12.52
N CYS A 284 0.09 12.70 -12.85
CA CYS A 284 -1.33 12.34 -12.95
C CYS A 284 -2.04 12.46 -11.60
N LEU A 285 -1.41 11.99 -10.52
CA LEU A 285 -1.97 12.13 -9.17
C LEU A 285 -2.08 13.60 -8.77
N ASP A 286 -1.03 14.41 -8.99
CA ASP A 286 -1.03 15.84 -8.70
C ASP A 286 -2.12 16.58 -9.48
N THR A 287 -2.32 16.21 -10.76
CA THR A 287 -3.39 16.76 -11.61
C THR A 287 -4.77 16.41 -11.07
N LEU A 288 -5.00 15.13 -10.72
CA LEU A 288 -6.27 14.68 -10.16
C LEU A 288 -6.54 15.33 -8.80
N GLU A 289 -5.52 15.50 -7.95
CA GLU A 289 -5.62 16.18 -6.66
C GLU A 289 -6.03 17.65 -6.84
N GLN A 290 -5.42 18.36 -7.81
CA GLN A 290 -5.75 19.74 -8.11
C GLN A 290 -7.19 19.88 -8.65
N LEU A 291 -7.62 19.00 -9.55
CA LEU A 291 -8.98 18.99 -10.06
C LEU A 291 -10.01 18.66 -8.96
N ALA A 292 -9.70 17.71 -8.08
CA ALA A 292 -10.53 17.36 -6.94
C ALA A 292 -10.62 18.51 -5.92
N TYR A 293 -9.52 19.23 -5.70
CA TYR A 293 -9.50 20.44 -4.87
C TYR A 293 -10.45 21.50 -5.40
N TRP A 294 -10.43 21.79 -6.71
CA TRP A 294 -11.35 22.73 -7.33
C TRP A 294 -12.80 22.26 -7.21
N ALA A 295 -13.06 20.99 -7.51
CA ALA A 295 -14.38 20.40 -7.44
C ALA A 295 -14.98 20.51 -6.03
N THR A 296 -14.25 20.04 -5.02
CA THR A 296 -14.67 20.09 -3.62
C THR A 296 -14.93 21.53 -3.18
N SER A 297 -14.02 22.45 -3.49
CA SER A 297 -14.11 23.83 -3.09
C SER A 297 -15.31 24.56 -3.69
N LEU A 298 -15.54 24.37 -4.99
CA LEU A 298 -16.69 24.95 -5.68
C LEU A 298 -18.00 24.46 -5.08
N VAL A 299 -18.12 23.16 -4.81
CA VAL A 299 -19.33 22.60 -4.20
C VAL A 299 -19.60 23.19 -2.83
N PHE A 300 -18.57 23.29 -1.97
CA PHE A 300 -18.73 23.86 -0.64
C PHE A 300 -19.14 25.34 -0.67
N VAL A 301 -18.53 26.15 -1.55
CA VAL A 301 -18.88 27.56 -1.67
C VAL A 301 -20.30 27.73 -2.22
N LEU A 302 -20.64 27.03 -3.30
CA LEU A 302 -21.96 27.11 -3.93
C LEU A 302 -23.07 26.66 -3.00
N ALA A 303 -22.88 25.54 -2.32
CA ALA A 303 -23.83 25.06 -1.33
C ALA A 303 -23.97 26.05 -0.13
N ALA A 304 -22.85 26.63 0.32
CA ALA A 304 -22.85 27.59 1.41
C ALA A 304 -23.52 28.93 1.05
N ILE A 305 -23.43 29.36 -0.21
CA ILE A 305 -24.12 30.56 -0.71
C ILE A 305 -25.65 30.42 -0.59
N LEU A 306 -26.19 29.21 -0.79
CA LEU A 306 -27.63 28.96 -0.71
C LEU A 306 -28.18 28.86 0.73
N VAL A 307 -27.31 28.67 1.72
CA VAL A 307 -27.68 28.48 3.14
C VAL A 307 -28.57 29.58 3.68
N PRO A 308 -28.28 30.88 3.52
CA PRO A 308 -29.10 31.93 4.09
C PRO A 308 -30.55 31.92 3.60
N ARG A 309 -30.74 31.61 2.30
CA ARG A 309 -32.08 31.50 1.69
C ARG A 309 -32.87 30.29 2.26
N LEU A 310 -32.20 29.16 2.51
CA LEU A 310 -32.79 27.96 3.10
C LEU A 310 -33.15 28.18 4.58
N LEU A 311 -32.32 28.89 5.33
CA LEU A 311 -32.58 29.20 6.76
C LEU A 311 -33.76 30.13 6.97
N GLU A 312 -34.12 30.99 6.01
CA GLU A 312 -35.30 31.84 6.09
C GLU A 312 -36.62 31.07 6.14
N ALA A 313 -36.66 29.89 5.50
CA ALA A 313 -37.83 29.01 5.51
C ALA A 313 -37.87 28.05 6.72
N ALA A 314 -36.79 28.02 7.53
CA ALA A 314 -36.67 27.06 8.64
C ALA A 314 -37.53 27.48 9.85
N THR A 315 -38.20 26.51 10.46
CA THR A 315 -39.02 26.62 11.64
C THR A 315 -38.33 26.11 12.91
N LEU A 316 -38.87 26.39 14.12
CA LEU A 316 -38.38 25.79 15.36
C LEU A 316 -38.53 24.26 15.37
N ALA A 317 -39.52 23.73 14.66
CA ALA A 317 -39.69 22.29 14.54
C ALA A 317 -38.53 21.66 13.73
N ASP A 318 -38.06 22.33 12.67
CA ASP A 318 -36.91 21.87 11.86
C ASP A 318 -35.63 21.79 12.68
N LEU A 319 -35.45 22.73 13.64
CA LEU A 319 -34.32 22.68 14.57
C LEU A 319 -34.39 21.46 15.49
N LEU A 320 -35.58 21.06 15.94
CA LEU A 320 -35.78 19.83 16.71
C LEU A 320 -35.46 18.59 15.88
N TYR A 321 -35.92 18.53 14.62
CA TYR A 321 -35.66 17.41 13.73
C TYR A 321 -34.15 17.28 13.44
N LEU A 322 -33.47 18.43 13.24
CA LEU A 322 -32.03 18.48 13.07
C LEU A 322 -31.30 17.96 14.32
N LEU A 323 -31.68 18.41 15.51
CA LEU A 323 -31.08 17.94 16.76
C LEU A 323 -31.20 16.43 16.92
N VAL A 324 -32.41 15.90 16.65
CA VAL A 324 -32.67 14.45 16.68
C VAL A 324 -31.81 13.72 15.66
N ALA A 325 -31.67 14.23 14.43
CA ALA A 325 -30.85 13.65 13.40
C ALA A 325 -29.37 13.61 13.80
N VAL A 326 -28.85 14.70 14.38
CA VAL A 326 -27.46 14.78 14.86
C VAL A 326 -27.20 13.79 15.99
N LEU A 327 -28.10 13.72 16.98
CA LEU A 327 -27.97 12.75 18.07
C LEU A 327 -28.05 11.30 17.56
N ALA A 328 -28.99 11.01 16.65
CA ALA A 328 -29.12 9.72 16.02
C ALA A 328 -27.85 9.31 15.23
N ALA A 329 -27.22 10.25 14.53
CA ALA A 329 -25.96 10.01 13.81
C ALA A 329 -24.81 9.66 14.77
N LEU A 330 -24.71 10.36 15.89
CA LEU A 330 -23.71 10.05 16.94
C LEU A 330 -23.95 8.68 17.54
N VAL A 331 -25.23 8.33 17.83
CA VAL A 331 -25.62 7.00 18.34
C VAL A 331 -25.30 5.92 17.31
N ALA A 332 -25.64 6.10 16.02
CA ALA A 332 -25.33 5.15 14.97
C ALA A 332 -23.83 4.83 14.91
N ARG A 333 -22.98 5.84 14.97
CA ARG A 333 -21.51 5.67 15.02
C ARG A 333 -21.05 5.00 16.31
N ALA A 334 -21.63 5.36 17.45
CA ALA A 334 -21.31 4.73 18.72
C ALA A 334 -21.65 3.23 18.70
N VAL A 335 -22.81 2.85 18.15
CA VAL A 335 -23.22 1.44 17.97
C VAL A 335 -22.19 0.67 17.15
N ILE A 336 -21.67 1.25 16.09
CA ILE A 336 -20.66 0.60 15.26
C ILE A 336 -19.35 0.44 16.03
N LEU A 337 -18.82 1.52 16.63
CA LEU A 337 -17.49 1.53 17.24
C LEU A 337 -17.43 0.82 18.59
N PHE A 338 -18.53 0.80 19.35
CA PHE A 338 -18.60 0.12 20.64
C PHE A 338 -19.31 -1.22 20.59
N GLY A 339 -20.16 -1.48 19.58
CA GLY A 339 -20.86 -2.76 19.40
C GLY A 339 -20.14 -3.67 18.39
N VAL A 340 -20.04 -3.25 17.13
CA VAL A 340 -19.54 -4.09 16.03
C VAL A 340 -18.01 -4.23 16.06
N PHE A 341 -17.27 -3.14 16.26
CA PHE A 341 -15.81 -3.13 16.27
C PHE A 341 -15.17 -4.07 17.31
N PRO A 342 -15.65 -4.15 18.57
CA PRO A 342 -15.15 -5.11 19.54
C PRO A 342 -15.35 -6.56 19.11
N LEU A 343 -16.48 -6.88 18.48
CA LEU A 343 -16.78 -8.23 17.96
C LEU A 343 -15.78 -8.61 16.86
N LEU A 344 -15.53 -7.71 15.92
CA LEU A 344 -14.52 -7.91 14.86
C LEU A 344 -13.10 -8.01 15.42
N SER A 345 -12.82 -7.25 16.48
CA SER A 345 -11.53 -7.30 17.17
C SER A 345 -11.33 -8.62 17.93
N ALA A 346 -12.39 -9.14 18.56
CA ALA A 346 -12.37 -10.45 19.20
C ALA A 346 -12.18 -11.58 18.17
N ALA A 347 -12.75 -11.45 16.98
CA ALA A 347 -12.55 -12.34 15.83
C ALA A 347 -11.14 -12.17 15.17
N ARG A 348 -10.29 -11.27 15.67
CA ARG A 348 -8.96 -10.93 15.13
C ARG A 348 -8.99 -10.42 13.67
N VAL A 349 -10.12 -9.93 13.21
CA VAL A 349 -10.28 -9.31 11.88
C VAL A 349 -9.75 -7.87 11.90
N VAL A 350 -9.94 -7.17 13.03
CA VAL A 350 -9.51 -5.77 13.22
C VAL A 350 -8.69 -5.64 14.51
N GLN A 351 -7.68 -4.77 14.52
CA GLN A 351 -6.92 -4.44 15.73
C GLN A 351 -7.78 -3.66 16.73
N LYS A 352 -7.43 -3.76 18.00
CA LYS A 352 -8.07 -2.99 19.07
C LYS A 352 -7.80 -1.50 18.87
N VAL A 353 -8.87 -0.70 18.87
CA VAL A 353 -8.82 0.77 18.83
C VAL A 353 -9.05 1.28 20.25
N THR A 354 -8.24 2.22 20.71
CA THR A 354 -8.35 2.81 22.04
C THR A 354 -9.62 3.66 22.18
N THR A 355 -10.15 3.78 23.40
CA THR A 355 -11.35 4.59 23.67
C THR A 355 -11.19 6.05 23.21
N PRO A 356 -10.06 6.76 23.45
CA PRO A 356 -9.86 8.10 22.93
C PRO A 356 -9.99 8.19 21.41
N MET A 357 -9.39 7.24 20.67
CA MET A 357 -9.50 7.21 19.21
C MET A 357 -10.93 6.95 18.75
N LYS A 358 -11.69 6.05 19.42
CA LYS A 358 -13.10 5.84 19.11
C LYS A 358 -13.91 7.13 19.29
N THR A 359 -13.68 7.88 20.36
CA THR A 359 -14.35 9.17 20.63
C THR A 359 -14.08 10.18 19.51
N VAL A 360 -12.82 10.28 19.04
CA VAL A 360 -12.46 11.16 17.92
C VAL A 360 -13.13 10.72 16.62
N ILE A 361 -13.22 9.41 16.33
CA ILE A 361 -13.89 8.91 15.13
C ILE A 361 -15.40 9.20 15.19
N ILE A 362 -16.05 9.06 16.37
CA ILE A 362 -17.47 9.40 16.53
C ILE A 362 -17.70 10.87 16.25
N TRP A 363 -16.91 11.76 16.87
CA TRP A 363 -17.06 13.19 16.73
C TRP A 363 -16.60 13.71 15.36
N GLY A 364 -15.57 13.09 14.76
CA GLY A 364 -14.97 13.48 13.50
C GLY A 364 -15.79 13.10 12.26
N GLY A 365 -17.05 12.70 12.41
CA GLY A 365 -17.97 12.36 11.30
C GLY A 365 -18.43 13.57 10.51
N LEU A 366 -17.51 14.36 9.97
CA LEU A 366 -17.85 15.51 9.16
C LEU A 366 -18.61 15.09 7.90
N ARG A 367 -19.53 15.93 7.45
CA ARG A 367 -20.24 15.71 6.17
C ARG A 367 -19.57 16.54 5.09
N GLY A 368 -19.42 15.91 3.93
CA GLY A 368 -18.71 16.48 2.81
C GLY A 368 -19.63 17.09 1.76
N SER A 369 -19.01 17.42 0.65
CA SER A 369 -19.67 17.91 -0.56
C SER A 369 -20.74 16.97 -1.11
N VAL A 370 -20.57 15.66 -0.91
CA VAL A 370 -21.53 14.64 -1.39
C VAL A 370 -22.90 14.80 -0.73
N THR A 371 -22.94 15.02 0.59
CA THR A 371 -24.22 15.22 1.32
C THR A 371 -25.03 16.40 0.74
N LEU A 372 -24.36 17.54 0.50
CA LEU A 372 -25.00 18.72 -0.07
C LEU A 372 -25.48 18.52 -1.50
N ALA A 373 -24.68 17.80 -2.28
CA ALA A 373 -25.03 17.48 -3.66
C ALA A 373 -26.25 16.55 -3.77
N LEU A 374 -26.34 15.56 -2.92
CA LEU A 374 -27.49 14.65 -2.88
C LEU A 374 -28.75 15.39 -2.42
N ALA A 375 -28.64 16.32 -1.47
CA ALA A 375 -29.75 17.18 -1.08
C ALA A 375 -30.24 18.08 -2.25
N LEU A 376 -29.29 18.68 -2.99
CA LEU A 376 -29.58 19.45 -4.18
C LEU A 376 -30.28 18.59 -5.25
N ALA A 377 -29.87 17.35 -5.45
CA ALA A 377 -30.49 16.42 -6.40
C ALA A 377 -31.98 16.17 -6.09
N VAL A 378 -32.35 16.14 -4.82
CA VAL A 378 -33.78 16.03 -4.43
C VAL A 378 -34.53 17.32 -4.70
N THR A 379 -33.93 18.49 -4.40
CA THR A 379 -34.61 19.78 -4.56
C THR A 379 -34.84 20.16 -6.03
N GLU A 380 -33.97 19.76 -6.93
CA GLU A 380 -34.06 20.04 -8.35
C GLU A 380 -34.97 19.03 -9.10
N ASN A 381 -35.22 17.86 -8.54
CA ASN A 381 -36.03 16.86 -9.19
C ASN A 381 -37.50 17.32 -9.29
N LEU A 382 -38.02 17.46 -10.51
CA LEU A 382 -39.37 17.98 -10.76
C LEU A 382 -40.49 17.09 -10.22
N ASP A 383 -40.23 15.78 -10.12
CA ASP A 383 -41.21 14.77 -9.74
C ASP A 383 -41.33 14.59 -8.20
N VAL A 384 -40.54 15.32 -7.41
CA VAL A 384 -40.59 15.29 -5.94
C VAL A 384 -41.51 16.40 -5.43
N GLU A 385 -42.31 16.10 -4.42
CA GLU A 385 -43.25 17.05 -3.80
C GLU A 385 -42.51 18.23 -3.13
N PRO A 386 -43.05 19.47 -3.20
CA PRO A 386 -42.41 20.67 -2.64
C PRO A 386 -42.11 20.58 -1.13
N GLU A 387 -43.00 19.88 -0.36
CA GLU A 387 -42.81 19.69 1.08
C GLU A 387 -41.56 18.81 1.37
N VAL A 388 -41.40 17.74 0.59
CA VAL A 388 -40.25 16.84 0.68
C VAL A 388 -38.95 17.56 0.31
N LYS A 389 -38.98 18.37 -0.78
CA LYS A 389 -37.84 19.21 -1.18
C LYS A 389 -37.38 20.14 -0.08
N SER A 390 -38.34 20.88 0.50
CA SER A 390 -38.05 21.83 1.58
C SER A 390 -37.48 21.14 2.81
N PHE A 391 -38.12 20.02 3.23
CA PHE A 391 -37.63 19.22 4.36
C PHE A 391 -36.21 18.74 4.15
N ILE A 392 -35.92 18.07 3.03
CA ILE A 392 -34.57 17.52 2.73
C ILE A 392 -33.55 18.66 2.63
N ALA A 393 -33.88 19.78 1.96
CA ALA A 393 -32.97 20.92 1.82
C ALA A 393 -32.58 21.52 3.18
N ILE A 394 -33.56 21.80 4.03
CA ILE A 394 -33.31 22.40 5.37
C ILE A 394 -32.53 21.42 6.25
N GLN A 395 -32.99 20.17 6.34
CA GLN A 395 -32.37 19.21 7.25
C GLN A 395 -30.97 18.81 6.82
N ALA A 396 -30.73 18.51 5.52
CA ALA A 396 -29.42 18.10 5.04
C ALA A 396 -28.41 19.25 5.11
N THR A 397 -28.82 20.47 4.74
CA THR A 397 -27.98 21.67 4.84
C THR A 397 -27.66 22.02 6.29
N GLY A 398 -28.67 22.04 7.16
CA GLY A 398 -28.50 22.26 8.59
C GLY A 398 -27.55 21.24 9.23
N PHE A 399 -27.70 19.94 8.86
CA PHE A 399 -26.83 18.87 9.33
C PHE A 399 -25.37 19.04 8.85
N ALA A 400 -25.16 19.36 7.58
CA ALA A 400 -23.84 19.60 7.03
C ALA A 400 -23.16 20.79 7.72
N LEU A 401 -23.91 21.91 7.93
CA LEU A 401 -23.40 23.09 8.64
C LEU A 401 -23.04 22.77 10.09
N PHE A 402 -23.90 22.07 10.83
CA PHE A 402 -23.60 21.64 12.18
C PHE A 402 -22.29 20.83 12.23
N THR A 403 -22.14 19.86 11.36
CA THR A 403 -20.94 19.03 11.37
C THR A 403 -19.68 19.83 10.99
N LEU A 404 -19.76 20.73 10.03
CA LEU A 404 -18.65 21.60 9.65
C LEU A 404 -18.30 22.64 10.71
N LEU A 405 -19.29 23.40 11.18
CA LEU A 405 -19.05 24.53 12.08
C LEU A 405 -18.83 24.08 13.53
N VAL A 406 -19.59 23.11 14.03
CA VAL A 406 -19.47 22.65 15.43
C VAL A 406 -18.44 21.54 15.56
N GLN A 407 -18.63 20.43 14.86
CA GLN A 407 -17.70 19.29 14.98
C GLN A 407 -16.33 19.61 14.39
N GLY A 408 -16.26 20.26 13.23
CA GLY A 408 -15.00 20.60 12.57
C GLY A 408 -14.13 21.56 13.40
N THR A 409 -14.71 22.57 14.06
CA THR A 409 -13.96 23.52 14.90
C THR A 409 -13.57 22.93 16.26
N THR A 410 -14.40 22.06 16.82
CA THR A 410 -14.18 21.46 18.14
C THR A 410 -13.34 20.17 18.10
N LEU A 411 -13.07 19.61 16.93
CA LEU A 411 -12.30 18.39 16.77
C LEU A 411 -10.86 18.53 17.30
N SER A 412 -10.13 19.60 16.93
CA SER A 412 -8.77 19.84 17.39
C SER A 412 -8.67 20.06 18.91
N PRO A 413 -9.55 20.88 19.54
CA PRO A 413 -9.63 20.95 20.99
C PRO A 413 -9.92 19.61 21.67
N LEU A 414 -10.87 18.83 21.13
CA LEU A 414 -11.21 17.51 21.66
C LEU A 414 -10.00 16.57 21.66
N MET A 415 -9.23 16.58 20.60
CA MET A 415 -8.03 15.72 20.51
C MET A 415 -6.95 16.13 21.50
N ARG A 416 -6.74 17.44 21.70
CA ARG A 416 -5.84 17.94 22.73
C ARG A 416 -6.30 17.50 24.13
N TRP A 417 -7.58 17.61 24.40
CA TRP A 417 -8.16 17.17 25.67
C TRP A 417 -8.00 15.66 25.91
N LEU A 418 -8.09 14.85 24.85
CA LEU A 418 -7.88 13.40 24.90
C LEU A 418 -6.38 13.00 24.90
N GLY A 419 -5.46 13.96 24.82
CA GLY A 419 -4.02 13.72 24.80
C GLY A 419 -3.53 13.01 23.53
N LEU A 420 -4.27 13.14 22.43
CA LEU A 420 -3.93 12.53 21.15
C LEU A 420 -3.05 13.44 20.27
N ASP A 421 -2.73 14.62 20.71
CA ASP A 421 -1.83 15.59 20.07
C ASP A 421 -0.36 15.39 20.49
N GLN A 422 -0.10 14.49 21.43
CA GLN A 422 1.24 14.19 21.89
C GLN A 422 1.85 13.04 21.11
N LEU A 423 3.05 13.26 20.58
CA LEU A 423 3.87 12.18 20.01
C LEU A 423 4.02 11.06 21.05
N SER A 424 4.02 9.82 20.59
CA SER A 424 4.31 8.71 21.49
C SER A 424 5.65 8.94 22.22
N PRO A 425 5.87 8.38 23.40
CA PRO A 425 7.17 8.49 24.10
C PRO A 425 8.34 8.09 23.19
N ILE A 426 8.14 7.05 22.38
CA ILE A 426 9.10 6.56 21.39
C ILE A 426 9.37 7.59 20.30
N ASP A 427 8.33 8.18 19.71
CA ASP A 427 8.49 9.18 18.65
C ASP A 427 9.08 10.49 19.19
N ARG A 428 8.80 10.85 20.43
CA ARG A 428 9.42 12.00 21.11
C ARG A 428 10.93 11.81 21.32
N ALA A 429 11.33 10.66 21.83
CA ALA A 429 12.74 10.34 22.03
C ALA A 429 13.50 10.29 20.71
N PHE A 430 12.92 9.69 19.68
CA PHE A 430 13.51 9.65 18.34
C PHE A 430 13.63 11.06 17.72
N ARG A 431 12.59 11.90 17.85
CA ARG A 431 12.61 13.31 17.41
C ARG A 431 13.74 14.08 18.11
N SER A 432 13.87 13.96 19.41
CA SER A 432 14.91 14.62 20.17
C SER A 432 16.31 14.21 19.67
N GLN A 433 16.54 12.93 19.45
CA GLN A 433 17.80 12.37 19.00
C GLN A 433 18.15 12.81 17.56
N VAL A 434 17.17 12.77 16.63
CA VAL A 434 17.34 13.26 15.25
C VAL A 434 17.61 14.76 15.23
N LEU A 435 16.91 15.55 16.05
CA LEU A 435 17.14 16.99 16.16
C LEU A 435 18.56 17.28 16.71
N THR A 436 19.00 16.58 17.72
CA THR A 436 20.35 16.73 18.29
C THR A 436 21.41 16.49 17.23
N GLN A 437 21.30 15.39 16.47
CA GLN A 437 22.24 15.09 15.40
C GLN A 437 22.16 16.10 14.24
N SER A 438 20.96 16.45 13.81
CA SER A 438 20.78 17.42 12.72
C SER A 438 21.35 18.80 13.10
N LEU A 439 21.05 19.31 14.28
CA LEU A 439 21.54 20.59 14.76
C LEU A 439 23.06 20.59 14.96
N SER A 440 23.64 19.48 15.47
CA SER A 440 25.10 19.32 15.57
C SER A 440 25.77 19.29 14.20
N SER A 441 25.19 18.62 13.22
CA SER A 441 25.69 18.60 11.85
C SER A 441 25.61 19.97 11.18
N VAL A 442 24.50 20.70 11.34
CA VAL A 442 24.36 22.06 10.83
C VAL A 442 25.42 22.96 11.43
N ARG A 443 25.65 22.89 12.75
CA ARG A 443 26.69 23.66 13.44
C ARG A 443 28.09 23.36 12.89
N SER A 444 28.41 22.09 12.70
CA SER A 444 29.70 21.66 12.13
C SER A 444 29.86 22.13 10.68
N ASN A 445 28.82 21.97 9.88
CA ASN A 445 28.86 22.34 8.46
C ASN A 445 28.97 23.88 8.29
N LEU A 446 28.28 24.67 9.12
CA LEU A 446 28.42 26.13 9.10
C LEU A 446 29.84 26.57 9.39
N ARG A 447 30.50 25.98 10.40
CA ARG A 447 31.89 26.29 10.71
C ARG A 447 32.84 25.85 9.57
N SER A 448 32.62 24.67 9.00
CA SER A 448 33.39 24.19 7.86
C SER A 448 33.19 25.05 6.62
N PHE A 449 31.97 25.51 6.36
CA PHE A 449 31.65 26.43 5.29
C PHE A 449 32.37 27.77 5.49
N ALA A 450 32.28 28.34 6.69
CA ALA A 450 32.93 29.59 7.04
C ALA A 450 34.45 29.54 6.90
N GLY A 451 35.10 28.46 7.36
CA GLY A 451 36.53 28.28 7.19
C GLY A 451 36.95 28.11 5.73
N ARG A 452 36.08 27.55 4.85
CA ARG A 452 36.35 27.43 3.40
C ARG A 452 36.29 28.76 2.64
N TYR A 453 35.40 29.64 3.13
CA TYR A 453 35.18 30.97 2.50
C TYR A 453 35.78 32.13 3.28
N GLU A 454 36.64 31.83 4.27
CA GLU A 454 37.34 32.81 5.11
C GLU A 454 36.40 33.88 5.71
N LEU A 455 35.22 33.46 6.20
CA LEU A 455 34.26 34.34 6.81
C LEU A 455 34.67 34.68 8.24
N ASP A 456 34.29 35.91 8.68
CA ASP A 456 34.58 36.44 10.01
C ASP A 456 33.96 35.56 11.12
N ASP A 457 34.76 35.20 12.12
CA ASP A 457 34.38 34.34 13.23
C ASP A 457 33.19 34.90 14.05
N ASP A 458 33.08 36.21 14.19
CA ASP A 458 31.96 36.87 14.88
C ASP A 458 30.65 36.65 14.15
N LEU A 459 30.64 36.66 12.81
CA LEU A 459 29.45 36.39 12.00
C LEU A 459 29.07 34.90 12.09
N VAL A 460 30.08 34.05 12.13
CA VAL A 460 29.87 32.59 12.26
C VAL A 460 29.25 32.25 13.62
N ASP A 461 29.75 32.83 14.68
CA ASP A 461 29.21 32.59 16.02
C ASP A 461 27.78 33.15 16.18
N GLN A 462 27.47 34.29 15.58
CA GLN A 462 26.10 34.79 15.49
C GLN A 462 25.18 33.86 14.74
N ALA A 463 25.61 33.32 13.61
CA ALA A 463 24.83 32.36 12.82
C ALA A 463 24.66 31.00 13.50
N VAL A 464 25.64 30.54 14.27
CA VAL A 464 25.65 29.27 14.99
C VAL A 464 24.85 29.30 16.30
N ARG A 465 24.79 30.48 16.97
CA ARG A 465 24.13 30.68 18.27
C ARG A 465 22.69 30.13 18.33
N PRO A 466 21.78 30.45 17.39
CA PRO A 466 20.41 29.92 17.43
C PRO A 466 20.34 28.39 17.41
N TYR A 467 21.26 27.75 16.70
CA TYR A 467 21.34 26.28 16.63
C TYR A 467 21.90 25.69 17.92
N SER A 468 22.88 26.34 18.56
CA SER A 468 23.43 25.94 19.85
C SER A 468 22.40 26.08 20.97
N ASP A 469 21.65 27.19 21.03
CA ASP A 469 20.58 27.40 22.00
C ASP A 469 19.43 26.39 21.83
N ARG A 470 19.15 26.01 20.61
CA ARG A 470 18.15 24.99 20.31
C ARG A 470 18.65 23.60 20.71
N LEU A 471 19.95 23.32 20.51
CA LEU A 471 20.59 22.07 20.93
C LEU A 471 20.53 21.93 22.44
N SER A 472 20.84 22.98 23.20
CA SER A 472 20.78 22.97 24.68
C SER A 472 19.36 22.70 25.19
N ARG A 473 18.35 23.33 24.59
CA ARG A 473 16.95 23.07 24.93
C ARG A 473 16.51 21.64 24.64
N VAL A 474 16.95 21.06 23.51
CA VAL A 474 16.68 19.67 23.18
C VAL A 474 17.43 18.73 24.14
N ALA A 475 18.61 19.10 24.61
CA ALA A 475 19.37 18.31 25.60
C ALA A 475 18.72 18.35 26.99
N GLU A 476 18.14 19.47 27.39
CA GLU A 476 17.36 19.60 28.64
C GLU A 476 16.07 18.77 28.61
N ASP A 477 15.40 18.71 27.45
CA ASP A 477 14.23 17.83 27.22
C ASP A 477 14.59 16.33 27.15
N ASN A 478 15.87 15.98 27.07
CA ASN A 478 16.36 14.60 26.90
C ASN A 478 16.27 13.71 28.17
N SER A 479 15.79 14.24 29.31
CA SER A 479 15.48 13.42 30.50
C SER A 479 14.54 12.23 30.18
N PHE A 480 13.74 12.35 29.14
CA PHE A 480 12.87 11.28 28.64
C PHE A 480 13.62 10.15 27.89
N ALA A 481 14.81 10.39 27.37
CA ALA A 481 15.58 9.31 26.71
C ALA A 481 16.14 8.30 27.73
N GLU A 482 16.32 8.71 28.98
CA GLU A 482 16.73 7.83 30.09
C GLU A 482 15.58 6.96 30.62
N GLU A 483 14.32 7.36 30.40
CA GLU A 483 13.12 6.62 30.81
C GLU A 483 12.74 5.46 29.88
N LEU A 484 13.28 5.43 28.65
CA LEU A 484 12.98 4.35 27.70
C LEU A 484 13.67 3.03 28.12
N SER A 485 12.87 1.99 28.23
CA SER A 485 13.39 0.63 28.39
C SER A 485 14.23 0.19 27.18
N ASP A 486 15.20 -0.70 27.38
CA ASP A 486 16.02 -1.28 26.30
C ASP A 486 15.16 -1.88 25.17
N ARG A 487 13.99 -2.39 25.50
CA ARG A 487 13.02 -2.93 24.54
C ARG A 487 12.44 -1.85 23.65
N GLU A 488 12.12 -0.68 24.19
CA GLU A 488 11.58 0.45 23.41
C GLU A 488 12.66 1.06 22.53
N ARG A 489 13.89 1.21 23.05
CA ARG A 489 15.04 1.66 22.25
C ARG A 489 15.35 0.73 21.10
N LEU A 490 15.30 -0.60 21.32
CA LEU A 490 15.45 -1.58 20.26
C LEU A 490 14.34 -1.46 19.20
N THR A 491 13.10 -1.22 19.63
CA THR A 491 11.98 -1.02 18.72
C THR A 491 12.18 0.20 17.82
N VAL A 492 12.68 1.32 18.39
CA VAL A 492 13.06 2.52 17.63
C VAL A 492 14.14 2.21 16.59
N GLY A 493 15.18 1.50 16.99
CA GLY A 493 16.26 1.09 16.07
C GLY A 493 15.74 0.22 14.91
N LEU A 494 14.85 -0.73 15.19
CA LEU A 494 14.24 -1.59 14.17
C LEU A 494 13.36 -0.78 13.20
N ILE A 495 12.62 0.21 13.68
CA ILE A 495 11.81 1.11 12.84
C ILE A 495 12.72 2.00 11.99
N ALA A 496 13.82 2.51 12.54
CA ALA A 496 14.80 3.30 11.81
C ALA A 496 15.47 2.49 10.69
N LEU A 497 15.86 1.24 10.94
CA LEU A 497 16.38 0.33 9.92
C LEU A 497 15.35 0.07 8.82
N ALA A 498 14.10 -0.18 9.17
CA ALA A 498 13.04 -0.42 8.19
C ALA A 498 12.75 0.85 7.35
N ASN A 499 12.78 2.03 7.95
CA ASN A 499 12.61 3.29 7.22
C ASN A 499 13.79 3.57 6.27
N GLN A 500 15.03 3.26 6.69
CA GLN A 500 16.19 3.36 5.81
C GLN A 500 16.09 2.37 4.64
N GLU A 501 15.70 1.12 4.91
CA GLU A 501 15.43 0.12 3.88
C GLU A 501 14.38 0.61 2.87
N LYS A 502 13.33 1.29 3.36
CA LYS A 502 12.32 1.94 2.53
C LYS A 502 12.91 3.06 1.67
N ALA A 503 13.75 3.91 2.24
CA ALA A 503 14.39 5.02 1.53
C ALA A 503 15.29 4.50 0.39
N LEU A 504 16.15 3.52 0.68
CA LEU A 504 17.01 2.88 -0.31
C LEU A 504 16.22 2.24 -1.47
N ILE A 505 15.09 1.59 -1.16
CA ILE A 505 14.22 1.00 -2.19
C ILE A 505 13.59 2.08 -3.08
N VAL A 506 13.16 3.19 -2.49
CA VAL A 506 12.57 4.32 -3.23
C VAL A 506 13.63 4.97 -4.12
N GLU A 507 14.82 5.20 -3.62
CA GLU A 507 15.95 5.73 -4.38
C GLU A 507 16.31 4.82 -5.55
N GLN A 508 16.42 3.51 -5.34
CA GLN A 508 16.64 2.53 -6.40
C GLN A 508 15.51 2.47 -7.44
N ARG A 509 14.29 2.86 -7.08
CA ARG A 509 13.18 3.01 -8.02
C ARG A 509 13.40 4.18 -8.98
N TRP A 510 13.82 5.34 -8.47
CA TRP A 510 14.06 6.54 -9.27
C TRP A 510 15.19 6.35 -10.28
N SER A 511 16.21 5.57 -9.92
CA SER A 511 17.32 5.24 -10.80
C SER A 511 17.02 4.14 -11.84
N GLY A 512 15.76 3.72 -12.00
CA GLY A 512 15.35 2.74 -13.03
C GLY A 512 15.83 1.30 -12.81
N GLY A 513 16.50 1.02 -11.67
CA GLY A 513 17.18 -0.25 -11.40
C GLY A 513 16.29 -1.46 -11.17
N LEU A 514 15.02 -1.28 -10.76
CA LEU A 514 14.14 -2.38 -10.35
C LEU A 514 12.82 -2.41 -11.10
N ALA A 515 12.32 -3.62 -11.36
CA ALA A 515 10.99 -3.79 -11.89
C ALA A 515 9.93 -3.37 -10.84
N SER A 516 8.97 -2.52 -11.24
CA SER A 516 7.92 -1.96 -10.37
C SER A 516 7.22 -2.98 -9.46
N PRO A 517 6.86 -4.21 -9.91
CA PRO A 517 6.21 -5.19 -9.04
C PRO A 517 7.08 -5.72 -7.88
N LEU A 518 8.41 -5.66 -8.01
CA LEU A 518 9.33 -6.06 -6.95
C LEU A 518 9.41 -4.97 -5.87
N ILE A 519 9.50 -3.72 -6.29
CA ILE A 519 9.51 -2.56 -5.39
C ILE A 519 8.26 -2.55 -4.51
N ASP A 520 7.10 -2.71 -5.13
CA ASP A 520 5.83 -2.73 -4.41
C ASP A 520 5.79 -3.85 -3.35
N ARG A 521 6.30 -5.03 -3.70
CA ARG A 521 6.39 -6.15 -2.74
C ARG A 521 7.33 -5.84 -1.58
N TYR A 522 8.44 -5.16 -1.85
CA TYR A 522 9.37 -4.71 -0.83
C TYR A 522 8.74 -3.68 0.10
N LEU A 523 8.12 -2.66 -0.44
CA LEU A 523 7.46 -1.61 0.35
C LEU A 523 6.37 -2.19 1.27
N LEU A 524 5.63 -3.20 0.81
CA LEU A 524 4.67 -3.95 1.64
C LEU A 524 5.37 -4.69 2.78
N THR A 525 6.49 -5.35 2.49
CA THR A 525 7.24 -6.10 3.51
C THR A 525 7.82 -5.16 4.56
N VAL A 526 8.41 -4.05 4.14
CA VAL A 526 8.96 -3.04 5.05
C VAL A 526 7.86 -2.41 5.90
N GLY A 527 6.71 -2.10 5.32
CA GLY A 527 5.55 -1.64 6.09
C GLY A 527 5.12 -2.64 7.17
N ALA A 528 5.03 -3.92 6.82
CA ALA A 528 4.72 -4.99 7.77
C ALA A 528 5.82 -5.17 8.84
N MET A 529 7.10 -4.90 8.51
CA MET A 529 8.21 -4.91 9.47
C MET A 529 8.09 -3.77 10.49
N ILE A 530 7.72 -2.56 10.04
CA ILE A 530 7.48 -1.41 10.92
C ILE A 530 6.31 -1.70 11.87
N ASP A 531 5.20 -2.19 11.35
CA ASP A 531 4.03 -2.55 12.15
C ASP A 531 4.36 -3.70 13.13
N GLY A 532 5.07 -4.72 12.66
CA GLY A 532 5.53 -5.85 13.47
C GLY A 532 6.51 -5.43 14.59
N ALA A 533 7.39 -4.47 14.32
CA ALA A 533 8.29 -3.91 15.34
C ALA A 533 7.52 -3.17 16.44
N ARG A 534 6.51 -2.39 16.07
CA ARG A 534 5.65 -1.65 17.01
C ARG A 534 4.83 -2.57 17.91
N GLU A 535 4.27 -3.66 17.36
CA GLU A 535 3.39 -4.57 18.08
C GLU A 535 4.13 -5.65 18.87
N GLY A 536 5.15 -6.25 18.25
CA GLY A 536 5.85 -7.43 18.75
C GLY A 536 7.36 -7.28 18.92
N GLY A 537 7.91 -6.07 18.80
CA GLY A 537 9.35 -5.81 18.90
C GLY A 537 10.16 -6.65 17.91
N ARG A 538 11.31 -7.20 18.36
CA ARG A 538 12.23 -8.04 17.55
C ARG A 538 11.52 -9.21 16.86
N LEU A 539 10.63 -9.92 17.57
CA LEU A 539 9.94 -11.10 17.03
C LEU A 539 8.93 -10.73 15.94
N GLY A 540 8.20 -9.62 16.12
CA GLY A 540 7.26 -9.10 15.12
C GLY A 540 7.98 -8.67 13.86
N TYR A 541 9.08 -7.92 13.99
CA TYR A 541 9.94 -7.49 12.89
C TYR A 541 10.48 -8.67 12.07
N LEU A 542 11.12 -9.66 12.72
CA LEU A 542 11.69 -10.84 12.05
C LEU A 542 10.61 -11.71 11.40
N ARG A 543 9.43 -11.83 12.02
CA ARG A 543 8.29 -12.57 11.42
C ARG A 543 7.84 -11.93 10.13
N ALA A 544 7.74 -10.60 10.10
CA ALA A 544 7.37 -9.83 8.90
C ALA A 544 8.47 -9.93 7.82
N ALA A 545 9.75 -9.80 8.19
CA ALA A 545 10.88 -9.92 7.27
C ALA A 545 10.95 -11.29 6.57
N ARG A 546 10.50 -12.35 7.24
CA ARG A 546 10.45 -13.73 6.70
C ARG A 546 9.24 -14.04 5.83
N MET A 547 8.20 -13.19 5.84
CA MET A 547 6.99 -13.43 5.04
C MET A 547 7.24 -13.67 3.54
N PRO A 548 8.11 -12.93 2.85
CA PRO A 548 8.36 -13.14 1.43
C PRO A 548 9.02 -14.48 1.07
N TYR A 549 9.66 -15.11 2.04
CA TYR A 549 10.35 -16.39 1.83
C TYR A 549 9.44 -17.60 1.97
N LYS A 550 8.29 -17.45 2.61
CA LYS A 550 7.30 -18.52 2.76
C LYS A 550 6.77 -18.96 1.40
N GLN A 551 6.68 -20.26 1.23
CA GLN A 551 6.12 -20.85 0.02
C GLN A 551 4.61 -20.59 -0.05
N THR A 552 4.16 -20.01 -1.15
CA THR A 552 2.74 -19.82 -1.44
C THR A 552 2.15 -21.09 -2.06
N TRP A 553 0.85 -21.33 -1.84
CA TRP A 553 0.11 -22.41 -2.51
C TRP A 553 0.22 -22.34 -4.04
N ARG A 554 0.39 -21.13 -4.59
CA ARG A 554 0.63 -20.89 -6.03
C ARG A 554 1.91 -21.58 -6.52
N PHE A 555 2.98 -21.55 -5.73
CA PHE A 555 4.22 -22.23 -6.09
C PHE A 555 4.03 -23.76 -6.17
N ARG A 556 3.27 -24.34 -5.23
CA ARG A 556 2.94 -25.77 -5.25
C ARG A 556 2.13 -26.13 -6.48
N LEU A 557 1.14 -25.31 -6.87
CA LEU A 557 0.37 -25.52 -8.10
C LEU A 557 1.24 -25.41 -9.36
N LEU A 558 2.12 -24.40 -9.44
CA LEU A 558 3.04 -24.24 -10.57
C LEU A 558 4.03 -25.38 -10.66
N GLY A 559 4.51 -25.91 -9.54
CA GLY A 559 5.34 -27.10 -9.47
C GLY A 559 4.61 -28.36 -9.95
N MET A 560 3.35 -28.56 -9.55
CA MET A 560 2.50 -29.66 -10.03
C MET A 560 2.17 -29.54 -11.53
N ALA A 561 1.88 -28.35 -12.01
CA ALA A 561 1.62 -28.08 -13.43
C ALA A 561 2.88 -28.37 -14.27
N HIS A 562 4.06 -28.01 -13.76
CA HIS A 562 5.31 -28.33 -14.41
C HIS A 562 5.57 -29.85 -14.46
N SER A 563 5.45 -30.53 -13.30
CA SER A 563 5.76 -31.98 -13.22
C SER A 563 4.77 -32.84 -13.97
N ARG A 564 3.46 -32.50 -14.03
CA ARG A 564 2.42 -33.33 -14.67
C ARG A 564 2.10 -32.92 -16.12
N LEU A 565 2.20 -31.59 -16.43
CA LEU A 565 1.75 -31.05 -17.72
C LEU A 565 2.91 -30.48 -18.57
N GLY A 566 4.15 -30.49 -18.06
CA GLY A 566 5.32 -29.96 -18.77
C GLY A 566 5.30 -28.44 -19.00
N ILE A 567 4.42 -27.68 -18.29
CA ILE A 567 4.27 -26.22 -18.45
C ILE A 567 5.36 -25.52 -17.63
N SER A 568 6.46 -25.12 -18.26
CA SER A 568 7.65 -24.55 -17.60
C SER A 568 7.65 -23.01 -17.46
N ARG A 569 7.05 -22.28 -18.43
CA ARG A 569 7.12 -20.80 -18.48
C ARG A 569 6.63 -20.07 -17.23
N PRO A 570 5.48 -20.40 -16.62
CA PRO A 570 5.00 -19.70 -15.42
C PRO A 570 5.89 -19.95 -14.20
N LEU A 571 6.43 -21.17 -14.05
CA LEU A 571 7.36 -21.53 -12.98
C LEU A 571 8.69 -20.76 -13.14
N ALA A 572 9.22 -20.69 -14.36
CA ALA A 572 10.42 -19.92 -14.68
C ALA A 572 10.27 -18.45 -14.34
N THR A 573 9.15 -17.85 -14.73
CA THR A 573 8.85 -16.44 -14.39
C THR A 573 8.75 -16.22 -12.88
N TYR A 574 8.15 -17.15 -12.15
CA TYR A 574 8.05 -17.08 -10.69
C TYR A 574 9.43 -17.17 -10.02
N LEU A 575 10.27 -18.13 -10.43
CA LEU A 575 11.63 -18.32 -9.92
C LEU A 575 12.52 -17.12 -10.23
N GLY A 576 12.45 -16.56 -11.44
CA GLY A 576 13.19 -15.37 -11.83
C GLY A 576 12.85 -14.15 -10.96
N ARG A 577 11.57 -13.91 -10.71
CA ARG A 577 11.13 -12.85 -9.79
C ARG A 577 11.60 -13.08 -8.35
N ARG A 578 11.58 -14.32 -7.89
CA ARG A 578 12.05 -14.68 -6.55
C ARG A 578 13.56 -14.46 -6.41
N PHE A 579 14.34 -14.87 -7.40
CA PHE A 579 15.79 -14.68 -7.40
C PHE A 579 16.16 -13.19 -7.42
N GLN A 580 15.53 -12.39 -8.29
CA GLN A 580 15.71 -10.94 -8.33
C GLN A 580 15.37 -10.29 -6.98
N TYR A 581 14.28 -10.73 -6.33
CA TYR A 581 13.92 -10.26 -5.00
C TYR A 581 15.03 -10.53 -3.98
N LEU A 582 15.61 -11.73 -3.97
CA LEU A 582 16.67 -12.12 -3.04
C LEU A 582 17.97 -11.34 -3.27
N LEU A 583 18.36 -11.13 -4.55
CA LEU A 583 19.55 -10.34 -4.88
C LEU A 583 19.43 -8.89 -4.43
N VAL A 584 18.28 -8.28 -4.69
CA VAL A 584 18.01 -6.90 -4.23
C VAL A 584 18.03 -6.83 -2.71
N ASN A 585 17.40 -7.79 -2.03
CA ASN A 585 17.41 -7.83 -0.57
C ASN A 585 18.82 -7.97 0.00
N ARG A 586 19.68 -8.76 -0.63
CA ARG A 586 21.11 -8.85 -0.23
C ARG A 586 21.80 -7.49 -0.33
N ILE A 587 21.61 -6.78 -1.45
CA ILE A 587 22.21 -5.45 -1.66
C ILE A 587 21.71 -4.48 -0.58
N LEU A 588 20.41 -4.42 -0.35
CA LEU A 588 19.82 -3.53 0.66
C LEU A 588 20.32 -3.84 2.07
N LEU A 589 20.47 -5.13 2.42
CA LEU A 589 20.99 -5.53 3.73
C LEU A 589 22.45 -5.15 3.92
N LEU A 590 23.28 -5.24 2.87
CA LEU A 590 24.68 -4.78 2.92
C LEU A 590 24.75 -3.26 3.13
N GLU A 591 23.93 -2.48 2.45
CA GLU A 591 23.81 -1.02 2.66
C GLU A 591 23.32 -0.69 4.07
N LEU A 592 22.42 -1.51 4.65
CA LEU A 592 21.97 -1.33 6.04
C LEU A 592 23.06 -1.60 7.07
N VAL A 593 23.99 -2.52 6.81
CA VAL A 593 25.16 -2.74 7.68
C VAL A 593 26.00 -1.47 7.74
N VAL A 594 26.29 -0.87 6.58
CA VAL A 594 27.04 0.39 6.49
C VAL A 594 26.31 1.53 7.21
N PHE A 595 24.99 1.66 6.97
CA PHE A 595 24.18 2.67 7.64
C PHE A 595 24.18 2.51 9.17
N LEU A 596 24.13 1.27 9.64
CA LEU A 596 24.12 0.95 11.07
C LEU A 596 25.44 1.37 11.74
N GLU A 597 26.57 1.06 11.12
CA GLU A 597 27.88 1.39 11.66
C GLU A 597 28.14 2.90 11.67
N PHE A 598 27.86 3.60 10.56
CA PHE A 598 28.26 4.99 10.39
C PHE A 598 27.23 6.02 10.87
N ARG A 599 25.93 5.69 10.89
CA ARG A 599 24.88 6.67 11.21
C ARG A 599 24.04 6.31 12.43
N LEU A 600 23.68 5.05 12.60
CA LEU A 600 22.80 4.65 13.71
C LEU A 600 23.57 4.37 14.99
N GLY A 601 24.83 3.92 14.89
CA GLY A 601 25.69 3.64 16.05
C GLY A 601 25.90 4.85 16.93
N SER A 602 26.18 6.01 16.35
CA SER A 602 26.31 7.27 17.09
C SER A 602 25.02 7.73 17.79
N LEU A 603 23.85 7.22 17.38
CA LEU A 603 22.54 7.60 17.92
C LEU A 603 22.05 6.68 19.04
N LEU A 604 22.28 5.37 18.94
CA LEU A 604 21.67 4.36 19.80
C LEU A 604 22.64 3.78 20.85
N GLY A 605 23.95 4.04 20.70
CA GLY A 605 25.01 3.48 21.52
C GLY A 605 25.41 2.05 21.11
N ASP A 606 26.61 1.63 21.54
CA ASP A 606 27.29 0.43 21.01
C ASP A 606 26.48 -0.86 21.22
N ARG A 607 25.92 -1.07 22.40
CA ARG A 607 25.17 -2.29 22.75
C ARG A 607 23.93 -2.51 21.86
N LEU A 608 23.18 -1.46 21.56
CA LEU A 608 21.99 -1.57 20.72
C LEU A 608 22.38 -1.71 19.24
N THR A 609 23.46 -1.07 18.84
CA THR A 609 24.03 -1.19 17.49
C THR A 609 24.47 -2.63 17.23
N GLU A 610 25.12 -3.27 18.18
CA GLU A 610 25.52 -4.68 18.11
C GLU A 610 24.29 -5.60 17.96
N LEU A 611 23.25 -5.43 18.80
CA LEU A 611 22.01 -6.21 18.71
C LEU A 611 21.27 -6.02 17.39
N LEU A 612 21.26 -4.80 16.85
CA LEU A 612 20.68 -4.52 15.54
C LEU A 612 21.53 -5.14 14.41
N GLY A 613 22.87 -5.10 14.56
CA GLY A 613 23.81 -5.75 13.66
C GLY A 613 23.59 -7.25 13.59
N GLU A 614 23.40 -7.92 14.71
CA GLU A 614 23.05 -9.34 14.76
C GLU A 614 21.76 -9.64 13.96
N ILE A 615 20.73 -8.77 14.10
CA ILE A 615 19.44 -8.96 13.39
C ILE A 615 19.63 -8.79 11.89
N VAL A 616 20.40 -7.79 11.44
CA VAL A 616 20.68 -7.56 10.02
C VAL A 616 21.53 -8.71 9.47
N ASN A 617 22.57 -9.15 10.17
CA ASN A 617 23.42 -10.26 9.78
C ASN A 617 22.65 -11.59 9.72
N GLN A 618 21.75 -11.84 10.68
CA GLN A 618 20.86 -13.01 10.64
C GLN A 618 19.98 -12.99 9.36
N ARG A 619 19.43 -11.84 8.98
CA ARG A 619 18.65 -11.67 7.74
C ARG A 619 19.53 -11.89 6.51
N LEU A 620 20.75 -11.35 6.51
CA LEU A 620 21.71 -11.49 5.41
C LEU A 620 22.05 -12.97 5.18
N THR A 621 22.43 -13.70 6.23
CA THR A 621 22.75 -15.14 6.17
C THR A 621 21.56 -15.95 5.63
N GLU A 622 20.33 -15.61 6.05
CA GLU A 622 19.11 -16.29 5.57
C GLU A 622 18.87 -16.02 4.06
N VAL A 623 19.12 -14.81 3.59
CA VAL A 623 19.02 -14.43 2.16
C VAL A 623 20.08 -15.14 1.34
N GLU A 624 21.33 -15.16 1.80
CA GLU A 624 22.45 -15.82 1.11
C GLU A 624 22.20 -17.32 0.98
N ARG A 625 21.71 -17.97 2.03
CA ARG A 625 21.32 -19.39 1.98
C ARG A 625 20.27 -19.66 0.89
N HIS A 626 19.30 -18.76 0.73
CA HIS A 626 18.30 -18.90 -0.33
C HIS A 626 18.83 -18.62 -1.73
N ILE A 627 19.77 -17.69 -1.88
CA ILE A 627 20.44 -17.43 -3.15
C ILE A 627 21.29 -18.62 -3.56
N ASP A 628 22.11 -19.15 -2.65
CA ASP A 628 22.95 -20.30 -2.92
C ASP A 628 22.14 -21.54 -3.29
N ALA A 629 21.00 -21.77 -2.60
CA ALA A 629 20.10 -22.85 -2.94
C ALA A 629 19.56 -22.74 -4.37
N LEU A 630 19.23 -21.51 -4.83
CA LEU A 630 18.77 -21.28 -6.20
C LEU A 630 19.90 -21.37 -7.22
N ARG A 631 21.12 -20.93 -6.89
CA ARG A 631 22.31 -21.08 -7.73
C ARG A 631 22.69 -22.54 -7.94
N LEU A 632 22.63 -23.33 -6.88
CA LEU A 632 22.86 -24.79 -6.96
C LEU A 632 21.77 -25.50 -7.77
N GLN A 633 20.53 -25.04 -7.66
CA GLN A 633 19.39 -25.62 -8.36
C GLN A 633 19.39 -25.29 -9.86
N TYR A 634 19.79 -24.07 -10.25
CA TYR A 634 19.71 -23.55 -11.61
C TYR A 634 20.97 -22.73 -11.97
N PRO A 635 22.15 -23.34 -12.10
CA PRO A 635 23.40 -22.60 -12.21
C PRO A 635 23.49 -21.70 -13.46
N ASN A 636 23.04 -22.16 -14.61
CA ASN A 636 23.06 -21.35 -15.85
C ASN A 636 22.10 -20.17 -15.77
N PHE A 637 20.88 -20.42 -15.24
CA PHE A 637 19.89 -19.38 -15.04
C PHE A 637 20.32 -18.34 -14.02
N ALA A 638 20.97 -18.75 -12.94
CA ALA A 638 21.52 -17.84 -11.94
C ALA A 638 22.61 -16.95 -12.55
N ARG A 639 23.49 -17.49 -13.39
CA ARG A 639 24.53 -16.75 -14.10
C ARG A 639 23.93 -15.73 -15.07
N ASP A 640 22.91 -16.11 -15.84
CA ASP A 640 22.22 -15.20 -16.76
C ASP A 640 21.54 -14.05 -16.00
N LEU A 641 20.98 -14.34 -14.81
CA LEU A 641 20.39 -13.32 -13.95
C LEU A 641 21.42 -12.41 -13.28
N ASP A 642 22.55 -12.96 -12.82
CA ASP A 642 23.66 -12.16 -12.28
C ASP A 642 24.18 -11.20 -13.38
N HIS A 643 24.33 -11.68 -14.63
CA HIS A 643 24.70 -10.87 -15.78
C HIS A 643 23.67 -9.76 -16.06
N ALA A 644 22.39 -10.10 -16.05
CA ALA A 644 21.33 -9.11 -16.27
C ALA A 644 21.24 -8.05 -15.15
N VAL A 645 21.65 -8.39 -13.92
CA VAL A 645 21.77 -7.43 -12.81
C VAL A 645 22.94 -6.49 -13.04
N LEU A 646 24.09 -7.01 -13.47
CA LEU A 646 25.28 -6.19 -13.79
C LEU A 646 25.02 -5.25 -14.97
N GLU A 647 24.39 -5.71 -16.05
CA GLU A 647 24.00 -4.86 -17.18
C GLU A 647 23.04 -3.73 -16.74
N ARG A 648 22.11 -4.04 -15.83
CA ARG A 648 21.19 -3.04 -15.30
C ARG A 648 21.89 -2.02 -14.40
N TYR A 649 22.86 -2.48 -13.61
CA TYR A 649 23.67 -1.60 -12.78
C TYR A 649 24.50 -0.64 -13.66
N ALA A 650 25.13 -1.15 -14.70
CA ALA A 650 25.91 -0.34 -15.65
C ALA A 650 25.04 0.72 -16.33
N TYR A 651 23.85 0.34 -16.81
CA TYR A 651 22.90 1.28 -17.39
C TYR A 651 22.46 2.37 -16.38
N ARG A 652 22.24 1.98 -15.12
CA ARG A 652 21.88 2.93 -14.06
C ARG A 652 23.00 3.94 -13.83
N GLU A 653 24.22 3.46 -13.71
CA GLU A 653 25.40 4.29 -13.47
C GLU A 653 25.60 5.31 -14.60
N GLU A 654 25.43 4.87 -15.84
CA GLU A 654 25.48 5.74 -17.02
C GLU A 654 24.44 6.85 -16.96
N ILE A 655 23.18 6.51 -16.64
CA ILE A 655 22.11 7.51 -16.49
C ILE A 655 22.38 8.47 -15.33
N GLU A 656 22.91 8.00 -14.21
CA GLU A 656 23.22 8.81 -13.04
C GLU A 656 24.34 9.82 -13.34
N GLN A 657 25.38 9.41 -14.07
CA GLN A 657 26.43 10.30 -14.55
C GLN A 657 25.88 11.39 -15.49
N VAL A 658 24.98 11.03 -16.41
CA VAL A 658 24.32 12.01 -17.29
C VAL A 658 23.49 13.02 -16.48
N VAL A 659 22.79 12.57 -15.43
CA VAL A 659 22.01 13.46 -14.54
C VAL A 659 22.93 14.41 -13.78
N GLN A 660 24.02 13.89 -13.18
CA GLN A 660 24.97 14.70 -12.43
C GLN A 660 25.65 15.76 -13.32
N MET A 661 26.04 15.40 -14.56
CA MET A 661 26.60 16.35 -15.52
C MET A 661 25.60 17.45 -15.90
N ARG A 662 24.32 17.11 -16.04
CA ARG A 662 23.26 18.08 -16.27
C ARG A 662 23.07 19.02 -15.08
N GLU A 663 22.99 18.47 -13.86
CA GLU A 663 22.80 19.24 -12.63
C GLU A 663 24.00 20.16 -12.33
N ALA A 664 25.19 19.72 -12.70
CA ALA A 664 26.40 20.53 -12.65
C ALA A 664 26.47 21.60 -13.77
N GLY A 665 25.50 21.64 -14.69
CA GLY A 665 25.48 22.60 -15.81
C GLY A 665 26.50 22.32 -16.91
N ILE A 666 27.10 21.12 -16.91
CA ILE A 666 28.13 20.73 -17.91
C ILE A 666 27.47 20.41 -19.25
N ILE A 667 26.29 19.83 -19.25
CA ILE A 667 25.52 19.47 -20.45
C ILE A 667 24.13 20.09 -20.42
N SER A 668 23.59 20.38 -21.62
CA SER A 668 22.23 20.91 -21.77
C SER A 668 21.19 19.84 -21.54
N GLU A 669 19.93 20.25 -21.24
CA GLU A 669 18.78 19.36 -21.09
C GLU A 669 18.50 18.53 -22.35
N ASP A 670 18.73 19.12 -23.55
CA ASP A 670 18.52 18.43 -24.83
C ASP A 670 19.54 17.32 -25.04
N LEU A 671 20.81 17.60 -24.74
CA LEU A 671 21.88 16.60 -24.81
C LEU A 671 21.68 15.50 -23.78
N ALA A 672 21.27 15.84 -22.56
CA ALA A 672 20.96 14.86 -21.53
C ALA A 672 19.79 13.94 -21.93
N ARG A 673 18.75 14.46 -22.58
CA ARG A 673 17.65 13.66 -23.13
C ARG A 673 18.12 12.72 -24.24
N HIS A 674 18.99 13.21 -25.16
CA HIS A 674 19.53 12.40 -26.26
C HIS A 674 20.36 11.23 -25.72
N LEU A 675 21.30 11.50 -24.81
CA LEU A 675 22.15 10.49 -24.18
C LEU A 675 21.33 9.43 -23.41
N ARG A 676 20.28 9.86 -22.70
CA ARG A 676 19.37 8.93 -22.04
C ARG A 676 18.62 8.01 -23.01
N SER A 677 18.14 8.56 -24.12
CA SER A 677 17.45 7.77 -25.15
C SER A 677 18.40 6.76 -25.79
N GLU A 678 19.62 7.16 -26.08
CA GLU A 678 20.66 6.28 -26.61
C GLU A 678 21.01 5.14 -25.66
N ALA A 679 21.23 5.44 -24.39
CA ALA A 679 21.48 4.45 -23.36
C ALA A 679 20.31 3.48 -23.18
N GLU A 680 19.06 3.97 -23.25
CA GLU A 680 17.86 3.13 -23.18
C GLU A 680 17.75 2.16 -24.36
N ASP A 681 18.06 2.63 -25.58
CA ASP A 681 18.04 1.82 -26.80
C ASP A 681 19.11 0.73 -26.75
N ILE A 682 20.33 1.05 -26.30
CA ILE A 682 21.42 0.10 -26.11
C ILE A 682 21.04 -0.97 -25.09
N TYR A 683 20.49 -0.55 -23.94
CA TYR A 683 20.04 -1.47 -22.91
C TYR A 683 18.89 -2.36 -23.37
N ALA A 684 17.91 -1.80 -24.08
CA ALA A 684 16.78 -2.54 -24.63
C ALA A 684 17.23 -3.60 -25.64
N SER A 685 18.22 -3.27 -26.49
CA SER A 685 18.76 -4.21 -27.49
C SER A 685 19.50 -5.39 -26.86
N ARG A 686 20.17 -5.18 -25.72
CA ARG A 686 20.93 -6.21 -24.99
C ARG A 686 20.06 -7.10 -24.09
N ARG A 687 18.83 -6.71 -23.81
CA ARG A 687 17.92 -7.41 -22.91
C ARG A 687 17.51 -8.77 -23.47
N ARG A 688 18.36 -9.78 -23.28
CA ARG A 688 18.03 -11.18 -23.58
C ARG A 688 17.05 -11.69 -22.51
N SER A 689 15.92 -12.20 -22.97
CA SER A 689 14.97 -12.93 -22.12
C SER A 689 15.57 -14.30 -21.80
N GLY A 690 16.24 -14.44 -20.68
CA GLY A 690 16.73 -15.73 -20.21
C GLY A 690 15.54 -16.72 -20.08
N ALA A 691 15.37 -17.60 -21.04
CA ALA A 691 14.42 -18.69 -20.93
C ALA A 691 15.03 -19.74 -20.00
N VAL A 692 14.42 -19.94 -18.83
CA VAL A 692 14.81 -21.02 -17.91
C VAL A 692 14.50 -22.33 -18.61
N ASP A 693 15.53 -23.04 -19.03
CA ASP A 693 15.36 -24.41 -19.49
C ASP A 693 15.21 -25.34 -18.27
N ILE A 694 13.95 -25.63 -17.96
CA ILE A 694 13.58 -26.53 -16.85
C ILE A 694 13.24 -27.93 -17.40
N ARG A 695 13.24 -28.11 -18.71
CA ARG A 695 12.90 -29.41 -19.35
C ARG A 695 14.12 -30.29 -19.40
N VAL A 696 14.12 -31.33 -18.57
CA VAL A 696 15.08 -32.44 -18.71
C VAL A 696 14.33 -33.74 -18.46
N THR A 697 14.38 -34.62 -19.40
CA THR A 697 13.85 -36.00 -19.23
C THR A 697 14.71 -36.78 -18.23
N ILE A 698 14.13 -37.74 -17.49
CA ILE A 698 14.89 -38.53 -16.50
C ILE A 698 16.16 -39.15 -17.10
N PRO A 699 16.16 -39.70 -18.32
CA PRO A 699 17.38 -40.22 -18.95
C PRO A 699 18.46 -39.16 -19.22
N GLU A 700 18.08 -37.98 -19.70
CA GLU A 700 19.01 -36.86 -19.89
C GLU A 700 19.56 -36.36 -18.56
N LEU A 701 18.71 -36.34 -17.53
CA LEU A 701 19.11 -35.97 -16.19
C LEU A 701 20.13 -36.96 -15.62
N LEU A 702 19.91 -38.28 -15.84
CA LEU A 702 20.84 -39.34 -15.39
C LEU A 702 22.21 -39.18 -16.03
N ARG A 703 22.31 -38.75 -17.30
CA ARG A 703 23.61 -38.48 -17.95
C ARG A 703 24.39 -37.32 -17.26
N ALA A 704 23.71 -36.39 -16.64
CA ALA A 704 24.33 -35.28 -15.92
C ALA A 704 25.01 -35.74 -14.60
N PHE A 705 24.64 -36.92 -14.07
CA PHE A 705 25.31 -37.44 -12.90
C PHE A 705 26.63 -38.12 -13.29
N PRO A 706 27.77 -37.72 -12.70
CA PRO A 706 29.09 -38.28 -13.02
C PRO A 706 29.14 -39.80 -12.92
N VAL A 707 28.36 -40.38 -12.03
CA VAL A 707 28.31 -41.81 -11.79
C VAL A 707 27.60 -42.63 -12.89
N PHE A 708 26.82 -41.96 -13.76
CA PHE A 708 26.14 -42.63 -14.90
C PHE A 708 26.66 -42.21 -16.26
N SER A 709 27.71 -41.35 -16.33
CA SER A 709 28.25 -40.81 -17.58
C SER A 709 28.68 -41.84 -18.60
N ASN A 710 29.07 -43.05 -18.15
CA ASN A 710 29.60 -44.13 -18.98
C ASN A 710 28.53 -45.17 -19.35
N LEU A 711 27.28 -45.02 -18.98
CA LEU A 711 26.20 -45.95 -19.28
C LEU A 711 25.55 -45.65 -20.64
N GLY A 712 25.24 -46.69 -21.38
CA GLY A 712 24.50 -46.59 -22.63
C GLY A 712 23.03 -46.19 -22.41
N GLU A 713 22.36 -45.82 -23.50
CA GLU A 713 20.97 -45.29 -23.43
C GLU A 713 19.97 -46.30 -22.85
N ASP A 714 20.14 -47.59 -23.21
CA ASP A 714 19.27 -48.66 -22.73
C ASP A 714 19.52 -48.97 -21.26
N ASP A 715 20.75 -48.85 -20.81
CA ASP A 715 21.13 -49.01 -19.40
C ASP A 715 20.60 -47.87 -18.56
N LEU A 716 20.65 -46.61 -19.05
CA LEU A 716 20.04 -45.48 -18.40
C LEU A 716 18.52 -45.62 -18.29
N LYS A 717 17.84 -46.20 -19.29
CA LYS A 717 16.42 -46.51 -19.22
C LYS A 717 16.11 -47.58 -18.17
N ARG A 718 17.02 -48.57 -17.98
CA ARG A 718 16.88 -49.59 -16.90
C ARG A 718 17.04 -48.98 -15.52
N VAL A 719 18.04 -48.07 -15.35
CA VAL A 719 18.24 -47.33 -14.09
C VAL A 719 17.02 -46.46 -13.80
N ALA A 720 16.52 -45.71 -14.80
CA ALA A 720 15.36 -44.84 -14.66
C ALA A 720 14.11 -45.55 -14.14
N LYS A 721 13.88 -46.81 -14.56
CA LYS A 721 12.74 -47.65 -14.11
C LYS A 721 12.83 -48.06 -12.64
N ARG A 722 14.03 -48.05 -12.02
CA ARG A 722 14.27 -48.42 -10.61
C ARG A 722 14.24 -47.25 -9.66
N LEU A 723 14.23 -46.00 -10.18
CA LEU A 723 14.20 -44.79 -9.39
C LEU A 723 12.77 -44.43 -8.99
N GLN A 724 12.60 -44.00 -7.75
CA GLN A 724 11.36 -43.50 -7.19
C GLN A 724 11.45 -41.98 -7.01
N GLU A 725 10.49 -41.27 -7.52
CA GLU A 725 10.42 -39.83 -7.33
C GLU A 725 9.93 -39.49 -5.91
N ARG A 726 10.70 -38.66 -5.18
CA ARG A 726 10.34 -38.16 -3.86
C ARG A 726 10.50 -36.65 -3.86
N VAL A 727 9.51 -35.95 -3.32
CA VAL A 727 9.47 -34.49 -3.25
C VAL A 727 9.54 -34.06 -1.80
N PHE A 728 10.44 -33.13 -1.52
CA PHE A 728 10.64 -32.57 -0.19
C PHE A 728 10.39 -31.06 -0.19
N ALA A 729 9.68 -30.57 0.84
CA ALA A 729 9.49 -29.15 1.08
C ALA A 729 10.77 -28.52 1.64
N VAL A 730 10.87 -27.19 1.59
CA VAL A 730 11.96 -26.47 2.23
C VAL A 730 11.96 -26.76 3.74
N ASP A 731 13.14 -26.91 4.29
CA ASP A 731 13.42 -27.25 5.70
C ASP A 731 12.96 -28.66 6.13
N ALA A 732 12.45 -29.50 5.20
CA ALA A 732 12.13 -30.87 5.49
C ALA A 732 13.41 -31.73 5.58
N PHE A 733 13.47 -32.58 6.58
CA PHE A 733 14.52 -33.59 6.65
C PHE A 733 14.27 -34.69 5.63
N VAL A 734 15.29 -35.02 4.83
CA VAL A 734 15.28 -36.18 3.94
C VAL A 734 15.55 -37.45 4.76
N PHE A 735 16.53 -37.38 5.67
CA PHE A 735 16.80 -38.34 6.73
C PHE A 735 17.67 -37.69 7.82
N LYS A 736 17.72 -38.30 8.99
CA LYS A 736 18.53 -37.86 10.13
C LYS A 736 19.70 -38.82 10.40
N ARG A 737 20.75 -38.28 11.03
CA ARG A 737 21.89 -39.07 11.51
C ARG A 737 21.40 -40.19 12.42
N GLY A 738 21.95 -41.41 12.21
CA GLY A 738 21.59 -42.61 12.98
C GLY A 738 20.42 -43.41 12.41
N GLU A 739 19.68 -42.87 11.43
CA GLU A 739 18.62 -43.62 10.75
C GLU A 739 19.19 -44.76 9.91
N ARG A 740 18.36 -45.76 9.53
CA ARG A 740 18.74 -46.90 8.71
C ARG A 740 18.94 -46.44 7.26
N ALA A 741 20.03 -46.86 6.62
CA ALA A 741 20.25 -46.54 5.20
C ALA A 741 19.39 -47.41 4.29
N ASP A 742 18.25 -46.91 3.86
CA ASP A 742 17.24 -47.57 3.03
C ASP A 742 17.47 -47.42 1.52
N GLY A 743 18.31 -46.47 1.12
CA GLY A 743 18.62 -46.13 -0.28
C GLY A 743 19.51 -44.91 -0.39
N MET A 744 19.80 -44.47 -1.62
CA MET A 744 20.51 -43.24 -1.92
C MET A 744 19.61 -42.30 -2.75
N TYR A 745 19.98 -41.05 -2.77
CA TYR A 745 19.21 -39.96 -3.42
C TYR A 745 20.06 -39.28 -4.48
N PHE A 746 19.46 -39.00 -5.64
CA PHE A 746 20.00 -38.15 -6.68
C PHE A 746 19.18 -36.89 -6.76
N ILE A 747 19.83 -35.74 -6.82
CA ILE A 747 19.14 -34.43 -6.84
C ILE A 747 18.76 -34.14 -8.29
N ALA A 748 17.52 -34.44 -8.65
CA ALA A 748 16.95 -34.13 -9.96
C ALA A 748 16.73 -32.63 -10.10
N ASN A 749 16.22 -32.02 -9.02
CA ASN A 749 15.98 -30.59 -8.92
C ASN A 749 15.95 -30.19 -7.44
N GLY A 750 16.46 -29.01 -7.11
CA GLY A 750 16.53 -28.53 -5.73
C GLY A 750 17.95 -28.50 -5.17
N ALA A 751 18.03 -28.26 -3.87
CA ALA A 751 19.26 -28.27 -3.13
C ALA A 751 19.03 -28.79 -1.70
N VAL A 752 20.02 -29.49 -1.18
CA VAL A 752 20.01 -30.06 0.17
C VAL A 752 21.25 -29.64 0.94
N GLU A 753 21.12 -29.57 2.25
CA GLU A 753 22.19 -29.27 3.19
C GLU A 753 22.47 -30.52 4.02
N ILE A 754 23.72 -30.92 4.04
CA ILE A 754 24.23 -32.07 4.81
C ILE A 754 24.95 -31.50 6.03
N ALA A 755 24.47 -31.83 7.22
CA ALA A 755 25.06 -31.41 8.47
C ALA A 755 25.93 -32.53 9.07
N ILE A 756 27.25 -32.28 9.22
CA ILE A 756 28.25 -33.18 9.78
C ILE A 756 28.97 -32.42 10.91
N GLY A 757 28.58 -32.71 12.16
CA GLY A 757 29.08 -31.91 13.29
C GLY A 757 28.67 -30.45 13.14
N GLU A 758 29.62 -29.53 13.20
CA GLU A 758 29.39 -28.09 12.99
C GLU A 758 29.50 -27.66 11.53
N THR A 759 30.00 -28.53 10.64
CA THR A 759 30.16 -28.21 9.23
C THR A 759 28.90 -28.50 8.43
N GLN A 760 28.59 -27.61 7.50
CA GLN A 760 27.44 -27.74 6.60
C GLN A 760 27.89 -27.75 5.14
N HIS A 761 27.55 -28.80 4.42
CA HIS A 761 27.82 -28.94 2.99
C HIS A 761 26.51 -28.84 2.20
N ARG A 762 26.51 -28.10 1.12
CA ARG A 762 25.35 -27.93 0.25
C ARG A 762 25.55 -28.67 -1.07
N LEU A 763 24.55 -29.48 -1.44
CA LEU A 763 24.50 -30.22 -2.71
C LEU A 763 23.33 -29.71 -3.54
N GLY A 764 23.52 -29.66 -4.86
CA GLY A 764 22.55 -29.17 -5.82
C GLY A 764 22.21 -30.19 -6.93
N ARG A 765 21.56 -29.71 -8.00
CA ARG A 765 21.19 -30.53 -9.15
C ARG A 765 22.42 -31.18 -9.76
N GLY A 766 22.33 -32.50 -9.99
CA GLY A 766 23.43 -33.31 -10.54
C GLY A 766 24.29 -33.99 -9.46
N ASP A 767 24.07 -33.67 -8.18
CA ASP A 767 24.72 -34.32 -7.06
C ASP A 767 23.87 -35.48 -6.52
N PHE A 768 24.53 -36.36 -5.74
CA PHE A 768 23.88 -37.49 -5.06
C PHE A 768 24.39 -37.57 -3.61
N PHE A 769 23.62 -38.24 -2.73
CA PHE A 769 23.97 -38.43 -1.34
C PHE A 769 23.31 -39.68 -0.75
N GLY A 770 23.80 -40.09 0.41
CA GLY A 770 23.30 -41.24 1.13
C GLY A 770 23.91 -42.58 0.70
N GLU A 771 24.89 -42.54 -0.19
CA GLU A 771 25.66 -43.67 -0.71
C GLU A 771 26.53 -44.37 0.35
N MET A 772 27.11 -43.57 1.27
CA MET A 772 28.06 -44.05 2.30
C MET A 772 27.44 -45.11 3.18
N GLY A 773 26.20 -44.92 3.66
CA GLY A 773 25.51 -45.86 4.50
C GLY A 773 25.13 -47.17 3.76
N LEU A 774 25.05 -47.14 2.42
CA LEU A 774 24.83 -48.35 1.61
C LEU A 774 26.11 -49.11 1.32
N LEU A 775 27.21 -48.40 1.04
CA LEU A 775 28.52 -48.97 0.77
C LEU A 775 29.12 -49.65 2.02
N ASP A 776 29.00 -48.97 3.17
CA ASP A 776 29.56 -49.46 4.45
C ASP A 776 28.59 -50.32 5.26
N GLN A 777 27.37 -50.55 4.75
CA GLN A 777 26.29 -51.22 5.48
C GLN A 777 26.01 -50.65 6.87
N SER A 778 26.25 -49.35 7.02
CA SER A 778 26.15 -48.59 8.26
C SER A 778 24.86 -47.76 8.35
N ARG A 779 24.62 -47.14 9.48
CA ARG A 779 23.58 -46.15 9.65
C ARG A 779 23.97 -44.81 8.99
N ARG A 780 23.00 -43.90 8.77
CA ARG A 780 23.23 -42.57 8.22
C ARG A 780 24.26 -41.78 9.07
N SER A 781 25.36 -41.37 8.46
CA SER A 781 26.45 -40.63 9.13
C SER A 781 26.14 -39.18 9.39
N ALA A 782 25.22 -38.58 8.62
CA ALA A 782 24.84 -37.18 8.67
C ALA A 782 23.32 -37.02 8.60
N SER A 783 22.84 -35.83 9.02
CA SER A 783 21.45 -35.40 8.73
C SER A 783 21.42 -34.62 7.43
N VAL A 784 20.40 -34.86 6.61
CA VAL A 784 20.20 -34.15 5.35
C VAL A 784 18.84 -33.45 5.37
N ARG A 785 18.89 -32.14 5.13
CA ARG A 785 17.74 -31.26 5.09
C ARG A 785 17.62 -30.58 3.72
N SER A 786 16.42 -30.52 3.19
CA SER A 786 16.13 -29.80 1.96
C SER A 786 16.13 -28.29 2.23
N ILE A 787 16.95 -27.52 1.50
CA ILE A 787 17.02 -26.06 1.62
C ILE A 787 16.26 -25.33 0.51
N SER A 788 15.73 -26.08 -0.45
CA SER A 788 14.81 -25.61 -1.49
C SER A 788 13.69 -26.63 -1.66
N TYR A 789 12.71 -26.38 -2.53
CA TYR A 789 11.78 -27.41 -2.95
C TYR A 789 12.54 -28.42 -3.81
N SER A 790 12.80 -29.59 -3.27
CA SER A 790 13.70 -30.59 -3.88
C SER A 790 12.92 -31.77 -4.44
N HIS A 791 13.19 -32.05 -5.71
CA HIS A 791 12.76 -33.25 -6.39
C HIS A 791 13.93 -34.21 -6.45
N LEU A 792 13.85 -35.29 -5.66
CA LEU A 792 14.91 -36.28 -5.49
C LEU A 792 14.50 -37.58 -6.14
N LEU A 793 15.42 -38.24 -6.82
CA LEU A 793 15.27 -39.58 -7.32
C LEU A 793 15.87 -40.55 -6.29
N PHE A 794 15.04 -41.34 -5.67
CA PHE A 794 15.42 -42.30 -4.64
C PHE A 794 15.71 -43.65 -5.26
N LEU A 795 16.90 -44.17 -5.04
CA LEU A 795 17.30 -45.51 -5.41
C LEU A 795 17.24 -46.43 -4.18
N PRO A 796 16.25 -47.32 -4.05
CA PRO A 796 16.16 -48.21 -2.90
C PRO A 796 17.38 -49.16 -2.81
N ARG A 797 17.70 -49.62 -1.59
CA ARG A 797 18.84 -50.48 -1.30
C ARG A 797 18.86 -51.76 -2.20
N ALA A 798 17.71 -52.40 -2.38
CA ALA A 798 17.63 -53.61 -3.22
C ALA A 798 18.01 -53.31 -4.68
N ALA A 799 17.53 -52.20 -5.24
CA ALA A 799 17.89 -51.74 -6.57
C ALA A 799 19.38 -51.32 -6.67
N PHE A 800 19.92 -50.68 -5.60
CA PHE A 800 21.35 -50.37 -5.53
C PHE A 800 22.23 -51.62 -5.60
N GLU A 801 21.88 -52.64 -4.87
CA GLU A 801 22.62 -53.94 -4.89
C GLU A 801 22.50 -54.65 -6.23
N GLU A 802 21.32 -54.63 -6.86
CA GLU A 802 21.09 -55.20 -8.18
C GLU A 802 21.92 -54.49 -9.25
N LEU A 803 21.88 -53.17 -9.29
CA LEU A 803 22.65 -52.33 -10.22
C LEU A 803 24.16 -52.48 -9.97
N GLY A 804 24.61 -52.63 -8.74
CA GLY A 804 26.02 -52.81 -8.39
C GLY A 804 26.58 -54.17 -8.90
N ARG A 805 25.74 -55.19 -9.01
CA ARG A 805 26.10 -56.50 -9.63
C ARG A 805 26.08 -56.38 -11.15
N SER A 806 25.12 -55.67 -11.72
CA SER A 806 24.98 -55.53 -13.17
C SER A 806 26.02 -54.57 -13.78
N PHE A 807 26.48 -53.60 -13.04
CA PHE A 807 27.41 -52.54 -13.46
C PHE A 807 28.57 -52.33 -12.47
N PRO A 808 29.59 -53.22 -12.46
CA PRO A 808 30.70 -53.15 -11.50
C PRO A 808 31.48 -51.82 -11.55
N GLN A 809 31.64 -51.23 -12.73
CA GLN A 809 32.32 -49.98 -12.95
C GLN A 809 31.58 -48.81 -12.27
N TRP A 810 30.25 -48.80 -12.29
CA TRP A 810 29.42 -47.84 -11.59
C TRP A 810 29.65 -47.92 -10.07
N ARG A 811 29.70 -49.14 -9.52
CA ARG A 811 29.94 -49.33 -8.07
C ARG A 811 31.34 -48.88 -7.66
N SER A 812 32.37 -49.11 -8.49
CA SER A 812 33.75 -48.67 -8.26
C SER A 812 33.82 -47.12 -8.21
N LYS A 813 33.17 -46.47 -9.19
CA LYS A 813 33.14 -44.99 -9.24
C LYS A 813 32.41 -44.35 -8.05
N LEU A 814 31.30 -44.94 -7.58
CA LEU A 814 30.62 -44.54 -6.36
C LEU A 814 31.51 -44.71 -5.12
N ALA A 815 32.26 -45.80 -5.01
CA ALA A 815 33.16 -46.08 -3.92
C ALA A 815 34.35 -45.08 -3.89
N GLU A 816 34.81 -44.64 -5.05
CA GLU A 816 35.84 -43.60 -5.19
C GLU A 816 35.31 -42.24 -4.66
N VAL A 817 34.17 -41.77 -5.11
CA VAL A 817 33.55 -40.51 -4.63
C VAL A 817 33.23 -40.58 -3.13
N ALA A 818 32.79 -41.74 -2.64
CA ALA A 818 32.53 -41.91 -1.21
C ALA A 818 33.81 -41.85 -0.36
N ARG A 819 34.95 -42.34 -0.89
CA ARG A 819 36.28 -42.24 -0.22
C ARG A 819 36.72 -40.76 -0.15
N ASP A 820 36.62 -40.01 -1.23
CA ASP A 820 36.98 -38.59 -1.26
C ASP A 820 36.15 -37.78 -0.29
N ARG A 821 34.85 -38.00 -0.27
CA ARG A 821 33.93 -37.36 0.69
C ARG A 821 34.23 -37.73 2.14
N ARG A 822 34.65 -38.99 2.40
CA ARG A 822 35.05 -39.39 3.75
C ARG A 822 36.32 -38.69 4.21
N GLN A 823 37.30 -38.54 3.35
CA GLN A 823 38.52 -37.78 3.65
C GLN A 823 38.23 -36.30 3.92
N MET A 824 37.32 -35.69 3.12
CA MET A 824 36.85 -34.31 3.38
C MET A 824 36.16 -34.18 4.74
N ASN A 825 35.31 -35.16 5.09
CA ASN A 825 34.59 -35.19 6.37
C ASN A 825 35.53 -35.37 7.57
N LEU A 826 36.57 -36.21 7.46
CA LEU A 826 37.57 -36.40 8.50
C LEU A 826 38.38 -35.12 8.74
N ARG A 827 38.87 -34.46 7.68
CA ARG A 827 39.56 -33.17 7.77
C ARG A 827 38.70 -32.05 8.41
N ALA A 828 37.41 -32.04 8.11
CA ALA A 828 36.46 -31.08 8.68
C ALA A 828 36.18 -31.33 10.16
N THR A 829 36.25 -32.63 10.61
CA THR A 829 36.09 -32.97 12.03
C THR A 829 37.35 -32.68 12.82
N GLU A 830 38.54 -32.89 12.23
CA GLU A 830 39.85 -32.57 12.85
C GLU A 830 40.10 -31.07 12.97
N ALA A 831 39.57 -30.27 12.00
CA ALA A 831 39.69 -28.78 12.05
C ALA A 831 38.70 -28.13 13.06
N GLY A 832 37.70 -28.86 13.55
CA GLY A 832 36.68 -28.40 14.52
C GLY A 832 36.92 -28.80 15.98
N ASP A 833 38.03 -29.50 16.29
CA ASP A 833 38.42 -29.85 17.68
C ASP A 833 39.69 -29.10 18.12
N PRO A 834 39.58 -27.92 18.74
CA PRO A 834 40.72 -27.16 19.24
C PRO A 834 41.29 -27.71 20.59
N GLY A 835 40.97 -28.96 20.96
CA GLY A 835 41.28 -29.55 22.27
C GLY A 835 42.11 -30.85 22.28
N ALA A 836 42.79 -31.17 21.14
CA ALA A 836 43.71 -32.30 21.12
C ALA A 836 45.17 -31.83 20.93
N GLU A 837 45.71 -31.05 21.89
CA GLU A 837 47.10 -30.93 22.30
C GLU A 837 47.16 -30.74 23.81
#